data_5d771ebfa80e78c3f711902ae6686e15
#
_entry.id   5d771ebfa80e78c3f711902ae6686e15
#
_cell.length_a   1.000
_cell.length_b   1.000
_cell.length_c   1.000
_cell.angle_alpha   90.00
_cell.angle_beta   90.00
_cell.angle_gamma   90.00
#
_symmetry.space_group_name_H-M   'P 1'
#
loop_
_entity.id
_entity.type
_entity.pdbx_description
1 polymer ?
#
loop_
_entity_poly.entity_id
_entity_poly.type
_entity_poly.pdbx_seq_one_letter_code
_entity_poly.pdbx_strand_id
1 'polypeptide(L)'
;MIFSHGLVTLCLILLSLTCVGQGTITDKLQQNLSSARGKERVDILNQLTFEFISIDNNKVERYNGEAIQLATELGDVKGQGIAYTYRGVYEYQSGRFRDARASLHTGLRLSQNANDKENVGYTFLQLGNMGLEEVNMDSSYFYLRKAYHVFKDSSHAENLSKVYRNLSALFGQRFQPDSQQYYLDKAIAIRRLLPDQSYLVDALAIQANNKLLTGNIEGAEQLLDEADGILKRYPNDLENLHDVKHIRALTLFQKGQLENATVLFDSARNYYFRMSLFRKYVTLLTDLGKIFSDRGEYELALNNLYDALRLSTLKGFETETYIIRTRIGWINYQLGDYAQALRFANETLKSRPEKLLKADLANALTLKGVVSTDLNRLSEARIALDTVLMLHKLAGNIQGLSEAYMNLGAVESRANNFPLALSLYRRSIAYADSADYLFGLAWSNWGIAEIFQRQKNFSEAAKHLDESERFARMIHANEVLILNYNTRRDILKATGKYDEALRFSMSASQLKDSLRRTDLARRFVNLQKIQEIEQRDRDITLLQQEKIIASEKLSLQESRLRLLYTAIIAGALIIALLIFVFLRIKKLNVTITEKNEDIQRQSAKLIEVNQELSRLYSEVSEQKDEIQAQARELSEINKHVIDANRGLEQLVTEKTAELRRTNEELIKHNNELLQFSYTVSHNLRGPVARLLGLASLMNAEKDLDNTKQIVDHVGKTAGELDLVIKDLSKILELRRQPKHFHDHVDLQAEWQKSISLLRDNLSGSEEITADFKALPELMTVRAMVQSLFYNLLSNSLKFRSPDRPLRVNATSSLDDGNAVLTYCDNGLGFDTELYKEKLFRLYTRFHSHVEGRGLGLYIVKSQLELVHGSITVESTPGEGATFKVLIPLQNERNTNS
;
A
#
# COMPACT_ATOMS: atom_id res chain seq x y z
N MET A 1 13.15 28.80 -50.34
CA MET A 1 12.91 28.01 -49.11
C MET A 1 14.09 27.09 -48.69
N ILE A 2 15.17 26.99 -49.46
CA ILE A 2 16.33 26.12 -49.15
C ILE A 2 17.45 26.87 -48.40
N PHE A 3 17.46 28.23 -48.45
CA PHE A 3 18.46 29.07 -47.76
C PHE A 3 18.14 29.39 -46.27
N SER A 4 16.89 29.20 -45.84
CA SER A 4 16.51 29.49 -44.44
C SER A 4 16.76 28.31 -43.49
N HIS A 5 16.82 27.07 -43.96
CA HIS A 5 17.12 25.90 -43.13
C HIS A 5 18.60 25.73 -42.80
N GLY A 6 19.50 26.21 -43.68
CA GLY A 6 20.95 26.17 -43.48
C GLY A 6 21.41 27.15 -42.39
N LEU A 7 20.76 28.30 -42.31
CA LEU A 7 21.11 29.33 -41.30
C LEU A 7 20.64 28.96 -39.89
N VAL A 8 19.48 28.32 -39.77
CA VAL A 8 18.93 27.82 -38.48
C VAL A 8 19.76 26.65 -37.96
N THR A 9 20.20 25.76 -38.86
CA THR A 9 21.06 24.63 -38.46
C THR A 9 22.46 25.11 -38.09
N LEU A 10 23.00 26.12 -38.78
CA LEU A 10 24.27 26.72 -38.41
C LEU A 10 24.21 27.53 -37.13
N CYS A 11 23.09 28.22 -36.84
CA CYS A 11 22.86 28.89 -35.57
C CYS A 11 22.67 27.90 -34.42
N LEU A 12 22.02 26.74 -34.66
CA LEU A 12 21.90 25.66 -33.67
C LEU A 12 23.24 24.98 -33.39
N ILE A 13 24.09 24.83 -34.40
CA ILE A 13 25.45 24.29 -34.25
C ILE A 13 26.37 25.33 -33.61
N LEU A 14 26.24 26.64 -33.92
CA LEU A 14 26.97 27.70 -33.22
C LEU A 14 26.48 27.95 -31.78
N LEU A 15 25.20 27.77 -31.49
CA LEU A 15 24.65 27.76 -30.12
C LEU A 15 25.10 26.53 -29.32
N SER A 16 25.29 25.36 -29.98
CA SER A 16 25.87 24.19 -29.33
C SER A 16 27.38 24.31 -29.10
N LEU A 17 28.10 25.15 -29.91
CA LEU A 17 29.52 25.39 -29.73
C LEU A 17 29.86 26.53 -28.76
N THR A 18 28.91 27.41 -28.40
CA THR A 18 29.08 28.42 -27.34
C THR A 18 28.67 27.93 -25.95
N CYS A 19 28.09 26.74 -25.83
CA CYS A 19 27.90 26.02 -24.54
C CYS A 19 29.10 25.19 -24.08
N VAL A 20 30.23 25.25 -24.81
CA VAL A 20 31.50 24.58 -24.42
C VAL A 20 32.42 25.61 -23.74
N GLY A 21 32.18 25.90 -22.46
CA GLY A 21 33.01 26.84 -21.77
C GLY A 21 33.03 26.86 -20.25
N GLN A 22 32.34 25.98 -19.58
CA GLN A 22 32.58 25.63 -18.16
C GLN A 22 32.11 24.20 -17.94
N GLY A 23 33.03 23.23 -18.02
CA GLY A 23 32.74 21.86 -17.57
C GLY A 23 32.25 21.90 -16.12
N THR A 24 31.20 21.14 -15.82
CA THR A 24 30.66 21.03 -14.46
C THR A 24 31.77 20.64 -13.48
N ILE A 25 31.61 20.89 -12.19
CA ILE A 25 32.56 20.44 -11.14
C ILE A 25 32.81 18.93 -11.32
N THR A 26 31.77 18.18 -11.62
CA THR A 26 31.83 16.72 -11.87
C THR A 26 32.71 16.38 -13.07
N ASP A 27 32.65 17.15 -14.18
CA ASP A 27 33.49 16.89 -15.37
C ASP A 27 34.97 17.12 -15.07
N LYS A 28 35.29 18.18 -14.33
CA LYS A 28 36.67 18.45 -13.87
C LYS A 28 37.18 17.36 -12.93
N LEU A 29 36.35 16.90 -11.98
CA LEU A 29 36.70 15.83 -11.07
C LEU A 29 36.92 14.51 -11.80
N GLN A 30 36.08 14.17 -12.78
CA GLN A 30 36.22 12.97 -13.61
C GLN A 30 37.50 13.03 -14.48
N GLN A 31 37.85 14.20 -15.00
CA GLN A 31 39.08 14.39 -15.74
C GLN A 31 40.32 14.20 -14.84
N ASN A 32 40.32 14.81 -13.64
CA ASN A 32 41.39 14.68 -12.68
C ASN A 32 41.53 13.26 -12.15
N LEU A 33 40.44 12.50 -12.04
CA LEU A 33 40.45 11.10 -11.59
C LEU A 33 41.35 10.21 -12.43
N SER A 34 41.51 10.48 -13.73
CA SER A 34 42.32 9.71 -14.65
C SER A 34 43.84 9.78 -14.32
N SER A 35 44.32 10.93 -13.80
CA SER A 35 45.71 11.17 -13.49
C SER A 35 46.04 10.98 -12.00
N ALA A 36 45.07 11.10 -11.13
CA ALA A 36 45.26 11.04 -9.67
C ALA A 36 45.67 9.65 -9.18
N ARG A 37 46.56 9.59 -8.16
CA ARG A 37 47.05 8.39 -7.54
C ARG A 37 47.01 8.46 -6.03
N GLY A 38 47.07 7.31 -5.35
CA GLY A 38 47.17 7.26 -3.90
C GLY A 38 45.99 7.97 -3.18
N LYS A 39 46.29 8.75 -2.16
CA LYS A 39 45.28 9.48 -1.37
C LYS A 39 44.52 10.55 -2.17
N GLU A 40 45.17 11.23 -3.10
CA GLU A 40 44.52 12.20 -3.95
C GLU A 40 43.39 11.57 -4.79
N ARG A 41 43.62 10.33 -5.27
CA ARG A 41 42.57 9.58 -5.97
C ARG A 41 41.40 9.25 -5.04
N VAL A 42 41.68 8.88 -3.77
CA VAL A 42 40.64 8.64 -2.75
C VAL A 42 39.80 9.91 -2.53
N ASP A 43 40.45 11.05 -2.38
CA ASP A 43 39.76 12.32 -2.16
C ASP A 43 38.84 12.68 -3.34
N ILE A 44 39.31 12.52 -4.59
CA ILE A 44 38.51 12.78 -5.79
C ILE A 44 37.33 11.79 -5.88
N LEU A 45 37.55 10.50 -5.58
CA LEU A 45 36.49 9.51 -5.56
C LEU A 45 35.41 9.82 -4.51
N ASN A 46 35.83 10.29 -3.33
CA ASN A 46 34.91 10.72 -2.29
C ASN A 46 34.11 11.98 -2.71
N GLN A 47 34.76 12.96 -3.35
CA GLN A 47 34.08 14.12 -3.89
C GLN A 47 33.08 13.74 -5.00
N LEU A 48 33.46 12.88 -5.94
CA LEU A 48 32.54 12.37 -6.96
C LEU A 48 31.38 11.58 -6.34
N THR A 49 31.64 10.80 -5.30
CA THR A 49 30.58 10.12 -4.57
C THR A 49 29.58 11.14 -4.03
N PHE A 50 30.04 12.19 -3.37
CA PHE A 50 29.18 13.26 -2.81
C PHE A 50 28.35 13.95 -3.90
N GLU A 51 28.97 14.35 -5.00
CA GLU A 51 28.31 15.03 -6.10
C GLU A 51 27.22 14.19 -6.79
N PHE A 52 27.39 12.85 -6.85
CA PHE A 52 26.43 11.96 -7.48
C PHE A 52 25.35 11.39 -6.55
N ILE A 53 25.41 11.61 -5.24
CA ILE A 53 24.49 11.00 -4.25
C ILE A 53 23.02 11.21 -4.61
N SER A 54 22.65 12.38 -5.13
CA SER A 54 21.26 12.71 -5.52
C SER A 54 21.00 12.64 -7.02
N ILE A 55 21.98 12.21 -7.83
CA ILE A 55 21.93 12.31 -9.29
C ILE A 55 21.94 10.93 -9.97
N ASP A 56 22.89 10.06 -9.58
CA ASP A 56 23.14 8.80 -10.27
C ASP A 56 23.62 7.69 -9.31
N ASN A 57 22.69 6.84 -8.93
CA ASN A 57 22.93 5.75 -7.97
C ASN A 57 24.05 4.80 -8.42
N ASN A 58 24.13 4.50 -9.72
CA ASN A 58 25.15 3.57 -10.24
C ASN A 58 26.54 4.16 -10.12
N LYS A 59 26.68 5.48 -10.37
CA LYS A 59 27.96 6.18 -10.18
C LYS A 59 28.35 6.27 -8.72
N VAL A 60 27.37 6.52 -7.82
CA VAL A 60 27.63 6.51 -6.37
C VAL A 60 28.19 5.17 -5.92
N GLU A 61 27.52 4.06 -6.25
CA GLU A 61 27.99 2.72 -5.87
C GLU A 61 29.39 2.43 -6.39
N ARG A 62 29.66 2.80 -7.64
CA ARG A 62 30.95 2.60 -8.26
C ARG A 62 32.05 3.43 -7.58
N TYR A 63 31.88 4.77 -7.49
CA TYR A 63 32.92 5.64 -6.95
C TYR A 63 33.15 5.42 -5.46
N ASN A 64 32.08 5.21 -4.69
CA ASN A 64 32.19 4.91 -3.27
C ASN A 64 32.85 3.54 -3.01
N GLY A 65 32.50 2.52 -3.78
CA GLY A 65 33.12 1.20 -3.69
C GLY A 65 34.63 1.28 -3.96
N GLU A 66 35.04 1.99 -5.03
CA GLU A 66 36.42 2.22 -5.39
C GLU A 66 37.17 3.03 -4.31
N ALA A 67 36.51 4.07 -3.74
CA ALA A 67 37.08 4.87 -2.66
C ALA A 67 37.37 4.04 -1.40
N ILE A 68 36.42 3.23 -0.95
CA ILE A 68 36.56 2.35 0.22
C ILE A 68 37.69 1.35 0.00
N GLN A 69 37.69 0.70 -1.16
CA GLN A 69 38.73 -0.30 -1.47
C GLN A 69 40.11 0.34 -1.47
N LEU A 70 40.31 1.41 -2.25
CA LEU A 70 41.62 2.06 -2.40
C LEU A 70 42.09 2.67 -1.07
N ALA A 71 41.22 3.31 -0.29
CA ALA A 71 41.55 3.83 1.01
C ALA A 71 41.97 2.73 2.00
N THR A 72 41.36 1.53 1.88
CA THR A 72 41.71 0.36 2.69
C THR A 72 43.10 -0.16 2.31
N GLU A 73 43.38 -0.30 1.03
CA GLU A 73 44.67 -0.76 0.51
C GLU A 73 45.82 0.19 0.92
N LEU A 74 45.57 1.50 0.96
CA LEU A 74 46.51 2.55 1.33
C LEU A 74 46.64 2.78 2.85
N GLY A 75 45.78 2.17 3.67
CA GLY A 75 45.71 2.45 5.10
C GLY A 75 45.27 3.90 5.40
N ASP A 76 44.54 4.51 4.47
CA ASP A 76 44.04 5.88 4.63
C ASP A 76 42.75 5.91 5.47
N VAL A 77 42.92 5.95 6.78
CA VAL A 77 41.80 5.93 7.76
C VAL A 77 40.90 7.13 7.59
N LYS A 78 41.44 8.32 7.22
CA LYS A 78 40.63 9.52 6.97
C LYS A 78 39.75 9.33 5.73
N GLY A 79 40.35 8.92 4.60
CA GLY A 79 39.63 8.67 3.36
C GLY A 79 38.55 7.59 3.52
N GLN A 80 38.82 6.51 4.29
CA GLN A 80 37.84 5.50 4.63
C GLN A 80 36.66 6.10 5.44
N GLY A 81 36.96 6.94 6.44
CA GLY A 81 35.95 7.58 7.27
C GLY A 81 34.97 8.40 6.45
N ILE A 82 35.47 9.19 5.49
CA ILE A 82 34.64 10.01 4.57
C ILE A 82 33.80 9.10 3.65
N ALA A 83 34.44 8.07 3.07
CA ALA A 83 33.77 7.14 2.15
C ALA A 83 32.60 6.41 2.84
N TYR A 84 32.79 5.90 4.06
CA TYR A 84 31.71 5.27 4.82
C TYR A 84 30.63 6.27 5.24
N THR A 85 30.96 7.51 5.53
CA THR A 85 29.98 8.57 5.82
C THR A 85 29.10 8.82 4.59
N TYR A 86 29.69 8.98 3.39
CA TYR A 86 28.93 9.20 2.16
C TYR A 86 28.13 7.96 1.72
N ARG A 87 28.67 6.76 1.97
CA ARG A 87 27.91 5.51 1.81
C ARG A 87 26.66 5.53 2.69
N GLY A 88 26.79 5.90 3.95
CA GLY A 88 25.66 6.02 4.86
C GLY A 88 24.64 7.06 4.43
N VAL A 89 25.07 8.20 3.88
CA VAL A 89 24.19 9.22 3.31
C VAL A 89 23.42 8.67 2.12
N TYR A 90 24.09 7.99 1.20
CA TYR A 90 23.45 7.34 0.05
C TYR A 90 22.43 6.27 0.45
N GLU A 91 22.80 5.41 1.39
CA GLU A 91 21.92 4.36 1.91
C GLU A 91 20.70 4.95 2.62
N TYR A 92 20.87 6.05 3.35
CA TYR A 92 19.81 6.82 3.98
C TYR A 92 18.83 7.40 2.96
N GLN A 93 19.33 8.08 1.92
CA GLN A 93 18.48 8.63 0.85
C GLN A 93 17.76 7.55 0.04
N SER A 94 18.36 6.36 -0.04
CA SER A 94 17.76 5.16 -0.67
C SER A 94 16.72 4.46 0.22
N GLY A 95 16.47 4.96 1.44
CA GLY A 95 15.52 4.36 2.40
C GLY A 95 16.06 3.12 3.14
N ARG A 96 17.35 2.80 3.00
CA ARG A 96 18.02 1.66 3.66
C ARG A 96 18.54 2.07 5.04
N PHE A 97 17.65 2.45 5.94
CA PHE A 97 18.00 3.05 7.25
C PHE A 97 18.93 2.20 8.12
N ARG A 98 18.75 0.87 8.11
CA ARG A 98 19.60 -0.04 8.90
C ARG A 98 21.06 -0.02 8.42
N ASP A 99 21.26 -0.10 7.13
CA ASP A 99 22.58 -0.11 6.50
C ASP A 99 23.23 1.28 6.65
N ALA A 100 22.45 2.33 6.41
CA ALA A 100 22.87 3.72 6.60
C ALA A 100 23.43 3.98 8.01
N ARG A 101 22.73 3.48 9.04
CA ARG A 101 23.16 3.60 10.42
C ARG A 101 24.51 2.89 10.66
N ALA A 102 24.66 1.67 10.13
CA ALA A 102 25.90 0.91 10.25
C ALA A 102 27.06 1.60 9.54
N SER A 103 26.84 2.10 8.33
CA SER A 103 27.83 2.85 7.55
C SER A 103 28.24 4.15 8.24
N LEU A 104 27.27 4.97 8.72
CA LEU A 104 27.53 6.21 9.45
C LEU A 104 28.31 5.96 10.75
N HIS A 105 27.97 4.94 11.54
CA HIS A 105 28.74 4.61 12.74
C HIS A 105 30.15 4.14 12.42
N THR A 106 30.34 3.41 11.32
CA THR A 106 31.67 3.03 10.83
C THR A 106 32.46 4.26 10.41
N GLY A 107 31.87 5.16 9.62
CA GLY A 107 32.45 6.43 9.22
C GLY A 107 32.82 7.30 10.42
N LEU A 108 31.94 7.40 11.43
CA LEU A 108 32.17 8.15 12.65
C LEU A 108 33.40 7.63 13.40
N ARG A 109 33.49 6.31 13.63
CA ARG A 109 34.60 5.68 14.32
C ARG A 109 35.94 5.90 13.60
N LEU A 110 35.97 5.72 12.29
CA LEU A 110 37.16 5.93 11.47
C LEU A 110 37.59 7.40 11.49
N SER A 111 36.67 8.34 11.36
CA SER A 111 36.98 9.77 11.40
C SER A 111 37.43 10.23 12.77
N GLN A 112 36.91 9.66 13.87
CA GLN A 112 37.43 9.88 15.22
C GLN A 112 38.87 9.40 15.36
N ASN A 113 39.17 8.20 14.85
CA ASN A 113 40.52 7.65 14.87
C ASN A 113 41.51 8.48 14.03
N ALA A 114 41.03 9.10 12.94
CA ALA A 114 41.80 9.98 12.08
C ALA A 114 41.92 11.43 12.61
N ASN A 115 41.26 11.76 13.74
CA ASN A 115 41.12 13.12 14.26
C ASN A 115 40.51 14.11 13.25
N ASP A 116 39.67 13.62 12.32
CA ASP A 116 38.97 14.44 11.34
C ASP A 116 37.69 15.03 11.96
N LYS A 117 37.85 16.16 12.65
CA LYS A 117 36.73 16.84 13.34
C LYS A 117 35.60 17.23 12.40
N GLU A 118 35.91 17.62 11.16
CA GLU A 118 34.92 18.08 10.18
C GLU A 118 33.99 16.92 9.80
N ASN A 119 34.55 15.77 9.38
CA ASN A 119 33.75 14.62 9.03
C ASN A 119 33.02 13.99 10.23
N VAL A 120 33.61 14.08 11.44
CA VAL A 120 32.92 13.71 12.69
C VAL A 120 31.69 14.56 12.90
N GLY A 121 31.77 15.89 12.74
CA GLY A 121 30.65 16.81 12.86
C GLY A 121 29.59 16.55 11.79
N TYR A 122 30.04 16.35 10.54
CA TYR A 122 29.16 16.04 9.43
C TYR A 122 28.43 14.70 9.63
N THR A 123 29.13 13.68 10.11
CA THR A 123 28.51 12.38 10.40
C THR A 123 27.47 12.50 11.53
N PHE A 124 27.75 13.28 12.58
CA PHE A 124 26.75 13.59 13.61
C PHE A 124 25.55 14.30 13.04
N LEU A 125 25.74 15.26 12.13
CA LEU A 125 24.64 15.95 11.44
C LEU A 125 23.75 14.93 10.68
N GLN A 126 24.34 13.98 9.95
CA GLN A 126 23.61 12.96 9.20
C GLN A 126 22.87 11.97 10.12
N LEU A 127 23.47 11.55 11.22
CA LEU A 127 22.80 10.74 12.25
C LEU A 127 21.62 11.50 12.90
N GLY A 128 21.77 12.82 13.08
CA GLY A 128 20.71 13.69 13.53
C GLY A 128 19.55 13.77 12.54
N ASN A 129 19.86 13.91 11.24
CA ASN A 129 18.86 13.90 10.17
C ASN A 129 18.09 12.60 10.13
N MET A 130 18.79 11.47 10.21
CA MET A 130 18.17 10.17 10.24
C MET A 130 17.24 10.00 11.44
N GLY A 131 17.61 10.55 12.61
CA GLY A 131 16.76 10.57 13.79
C GLY A 131 15.48 11.39 13.59
N LEU A 132 15.51 12.48 12.82
CA LEU A 132 14.31 13.26 12.44
C LEU A 132 13.36 12.44 11.59
N GLU A 133 13.88 11.75 10.58
CA GLU A 133 13.09 10.91 9.67
C GLU A 133 12.46 9.68 10.36
N GLU A 134 13.18 9.09 11.29
CA GLU A 134 12.70 7.96 12.10
C GLU A 134 11.78 8.41 13.26
N VAL A 135 11.51 9.71 13.37
CA VAL A 135 10.73 10.31 14.47
C VAL A 135 11.34 10.00 15.85
N ASN A 136 12.64 9.74 15.91
CA ASN A 136 13.38 9.55 17.15
C ASN A 136 14.01 10.87 17.62
N MET A 137 13.17 11.70 18.25
CA MET A 137 13.52 13.09 18.64
C MET A 137 14.69 13.18 19.59
N ASP A 138 14.87 12.19 20.49
CA ASP A 138 15.95 12.22 21.48
C ASP A 138 17.28 11.85 20.85
N SER A 139 17.29 10.85 19.98
CA SER A 139 18.46 10.50 19.17
C SER A 139 18.86 11.65 18.25
N SER A 140 17.91 12.25 17.56
CA SER A 140 18.14 13.42 16.70
C SER A 140 18.75 14.57 17.47
N TYR A 141 18.14 14.96 18.60
CA TYR A 141 18.65 16.04 19.45
C TYR A 141 20.06 15.76 19.96
N PHE A 142 20.33 14.54 20.41
CA PHE A 142 21.65 14.14 20.89
C PHE A 142 22.73 14.32 19.82
N TYR A 143 22.48 13.84 18.59
CA TYR A 143 23.46 13.95 17.52
C TYR A 143 23.57 15.38 16.96
N LEU A 144 22.46 16.11 16.81
CA LEU A 144 22.51 17.51 16.37
C LEU A 144 23.24 18.40 17.38
N ARG A 145 23.07 18.14 18.68
CA ARG A 145 23.84 18.84 19.71
C ARG A 145 25.33 18.54 19.63
N LYS A 146 25.72 17.30 19.35
CA LYS A 146 27.12 16.95 19.11
C LYS A 146 27.66 17.64 17.87
N ALA A 147 26.95 17.66 16.77
CA ALA A 147 27.33 18.40 15.56
C ALA A 147 27.47 19.89 15.84
N TYR A 148 26.54 20.49 16.60
CA TYR A 148 26.63 21.88 17.04
C TYR A 148 27.95 22.16 17.81
N HIS A 149 28.31 21.30 18.77
CA HIS A 149 29.55 21.51 19.53
C HIS A 149 30.80 21.42 18.67
N VAL A 150 30.78 20.66 17.58
CA VAL A 150 31.91 20.60 16.63
C VAL A 150 31.98 21.88 15.79
N PHE A 151 30.84 22.41 15.31
CA PHE A 151 30.82 23.49 14.33
C PHE A 151 30.68 24.88 14.91
N LYS A 152 30.23 25.07 16.18
CA LYS A 152 29.95 26.40 16.77
C LYS A 152 31.16 27.36 16.79
N ASP A 153 32.38 26.81 16.99
CA ASP A 153 33.61 27.55 17.12
C ASP A 153 34.54 27.36 15.90
N SER A 154 34.02 26.76 14.82
CA SER A 154 34.78 26.44 13.62
C SER A 154 34.54 27.43 12.48
N SER A 155 35.42 27.44 11.49
CA SER A 155 35.25 28.21 10.26
C SER A 155 34.17 27.64 9.34
N HIS A 156 33.50 26.51 9.75
CA HIS A 156 32.51 25.81 8.95
C HIS A 156 31.08 26.36 9.16
N ALA A 157 30.89 27.66 8.87
CA ALA A 157 29.60 28.33 9.04
C ALA A 157 28.46 27.68 8.26
N GLU A 158 28.74 27.10 7.09
CA GLU A 158 27.75 26.36 6.31
C GLU A 158 27.19 25.15 7.07
N ASN A 159 28.06 24.31 7.62
CA ASN A 159 27.63 23.16 8.40
C ASN A 159 26.89 23.54 9.68
N LEU A 160 27.32 24.64 10.34
CA LEU A 160 26.60 25.20 11.47
C LEU A 160 25.16 25.65 11.08
N SER A 161 24.99 26.26 9.92
CA SER A 161 23.67 26.66 9.43
C SER A 161 22.76 25.44 9.18
N LYS A 162 23.32 24.34 8.64
CA LYS A 162 22.61 23.07 8.47
C LYS A 162 22.18 22.48 9.82
N VAL A 163 23.04 22.55 10.83
CA VAL A 163 22.68 22.12 12.20
C VAL A 163 21.53 22.94 12.75
N TYR A 164 21.54 24.27 12.63
CA TYR A 164 20.46 25.12 13.10
C TYR A 164 19.14 24.85 12.35
N ARG A 165 19.20 24.67 11.02
CA ARG A 165 18.02 24.28 10.23
C ARG A 165 17.40 22.96 10.73
N ASN A 166 18.22 21.99 11.03
CA ASN A 166 17.74 20.69 11.51
C ASN A 166 17.23 20.75 12.96
N LEU A 167 17.86 21.57 13.81
CA LEU A 167 17.28 21.89 15.12
C LEU A 167 15.93 22.58 14.99
N SER A 168 15.78 23.51 14.05
CA SER A 168 14.47 24.11 13.75
C SER A 168 13.44 23.05 13.37
N ALA A 169 13.77 22.12 12.47
CA ALA A 169 12.87 21.02 12.09
C ALA A 169 12.52 20.14 13.29
N LEU A 170 13.49 19.80 14.14
CA LEU A 170 13.29 19.04 15.36
C LEU A 170 12.32 19.72 16.34
N PHE A 171 12.50 21.01 16.57
CA PHE A 171 11.63 21.74 17.48
C PHE A 171 10.24 21.98 16.89
N GLY A 172 10.12 22.09 15.56
CA GLY A 172 8.84 22.03 14.88
C GLY A 172 8.10 20.72 15.14
N GLN A 173 8.80 19.59 15.00
CA GLN A 173 8.24 18.27 15.31
C GLN A 173 7.91 18.07 16.80
N ARG A 174 8.57 18.78 17.70
CA ARG A 174 8.29 18.81 19.15
C ARG A 174 7.16 19.77 19.53
N PHE A 175 6.53 20.47 18.58
CA PHE A 175 5.54 21.53 18.86
C PHE A 175 6.07 22.68 19.72
N GLN A 176 7.26 23.12 19.42
CA GLN A 176 7.89 24.26 20.09
C GLN A 176 8.17 25.39 19.07
N PRO A 177 7.14 26.13 18.66
CA PRO A 177 7.24 27.08 17.55
C PRO A 177 8.26 28.21 17.81
N ASP A 178 8.39 28.69 19.04
CA ASP A 178 9.37 29.73 19.39
C ASP A 178 10.80 29.22 19.18
N SER A 179 11.10 28.00 19.64
CA SER A 179 12.39 27.36 19.43
C SER A 179 12.65 27.07 17.97
N GLN A 180 11.62 26.60 17.25
CA GLN A 180 11.69 26.37 15.80
C GLN A 180 12.07 27.65 15.08
N GLN A 181 11.37 28.74 15.33
CA GLN A 181 11.63 30.05 14.73
C GLN A 181 13.03 30.57 15.07
N TYR A 182 13.42 30.49 16.36
CA TYR A 182 14.74 30.90 16.82
C TYR A 182 15.88 30.23 16.04
N TYR A 183 15.82 28.89 15.89
CA TYR A 183 16.88 28.17 15.18
C TYR A 183 16.84 28.44 13.66
N LEU A 184 15.66 28.63 13.08
CA LEU A 184 15.53 28.97 11.66
C LEU A 184 16.13 30.36 11.37
N ASP A 185 15.85 31.33 12.22
CA ASP A 185 16.42 32.69 12.10
C ASP A 185 17.96 32.66 12.21
N LYS A 186 18.51 31.83 13.12
CA LYS A 186 19.95 31.60 13.21
C LYS A 186 20.54 31.00 11.94
N ALA A 187 19.85 30.03 11.35
CA ALA A 187 20.27 29.39 10.09
C ALA A 187 20.31 30.44 8.96
N ILE A 188 19.23 31.20 8.82
CA ILE A 188 19.10 32.27 7.80
C ILE A 188 20.14 33.36 7.99
N ALA A 189 20.36 33.83 9.22
CA ALA A 189 21.34 34.89 9.51
C ALA A 189 22.76 34.47 9.08
N ILE A 190 23.14 33.22 9.35
CA ILE A 190 24.44 32.70 8.90
C ILE A 190 24.50 32.61 7.38
N ARG A 191 23.46 32.05 6.74
CA ARG A 191 23.44 31.84 5.29
C ARG A 191 23.47 33.12 4.48
N ARG A 192 22.89 34.23 5.00
CA ARG A 192 22.97 35.53 4.37
C ARG A 192 24.38 36.07 4.29
N LEU A 193 25.28 35.66 5.18
CA LEU A 193 26.69 36.07 5.23
C LEU A 193 27.60 35.17 4.37
N LEU A 194 27.11 34.01 3.87
CA LEU A 194 27.90 33.14 3.05
C LEU A 194 27.97 33.61 1.59
N PRO A 195 29.11 33.41 0.90
CA PRO A 195 29.26 33.77 -0.50
C PRO A 195 28.26 33.03 -1.41
N ASP A 196 28.06 31.75 -1.17
CA ASP A 196 27.03 30.94 -1.85
C ASP A 196 25.72 31.04 -1.07
N GLN A 197 24.76 31.68 -1.71
CA GLN A 197 23.44 31.92 -1.16
C GLN A 197 22.40 30.92 -1.69
N SER A 198 22.78 29.92 -2.50
CA SER A 198 21.84 28.92 -3.01
C SER A 198 21.10 28.19 -1.86
N TYR A 199 21.82 27.81 -0.82
CA TYR A 199 21.24 27.18 0.37
C TYR A 199 20.36 28.12 1.23
N LEU A 200 20.39 29.46 1.01
CA LEU A 200 19.50 30.37 1.70
C LEU A 200 18.05 30.24 1.21
N VAL A 201 17.87 29.92 -0.08
CA VAL A 201 16.55 29.78 -0.71
C VAL A 201 15.68 28.74 0.00
N ASP A 202 16.23 27.56 0.31
CA ASP A 202 15.54 26.50 1.07
C ASP A 202 15.06 27.01 2.45
N ALA A 203 15.92 27.71 3.18
CA ALA A 203 15.56 28.25 4.50
C ALA A 203 14.49 29.36 4.41
N LEU A 204 14.56 30.23 3.40
CA LEU A 204 13.54 31.25 3.13
C LEU A 204 12.18 30.61 2.76
N ALA A 205 12.19 29.57 1.93
CA ALA A 205 10.98 28.84 1.55
C ALA A 205 10.31 28.18 2.77
N ILE A 206 11.10 27.55 3.66
CA ILE A 206 10.60 26.98 4.92
C ILE A 206 9.98 28.08 5.80
N GLN A 207 10.68 29.24 5.93
CA GLN A 207 10.16 30.34 6.74
C GLN A 207 8.90 30.94 6.14
N ALA A 208 8.83 31.09 4.81
CA ALA A 208 7.63 31.53 4.11
C ALA A 208 6.45 30.61 4.37
N ASN A 209 6.66 29.29 4.29
CA ASN A 209 5.63 28.30 4.61
C ASN A 209 5.16 28.42 6.08
N ASN A 210 6.08 28.62 7.04
CA ASN A 210 5.71 28.84 8.44
C ASN A 210 4.88 30.12 8.61
N LYS A 211 5.19 31.19 7.88
CA LYS A 211 4.39 32.44 7.86
C LYS A 211 2.99 32.21 7.30
N LEU A 212 2.86 31.38 6.23
CA LEU A 212 1.54 31.00 5.69
C LEU A 212 0.71 30.23 6.69
N LEU A 213 1.32 29.28 7.42
CA LEU A 213 0.61 28.52 8.46
C LEU A 213 0.09 29.39 9.61
N THR A 214 0.73 30.54 9.86
CA THR A 214 0.28 31.53 10.86
C THR A 214 -0.58 32.65 10.26
N GLY A 215 -0.98 32.56 8.99
CA GLY A 215 -1.81 33.55 8.31
C GLY A 215 -1.09 34.82 7.88
N ASN A 216 0.23 34.94 8.08
CA ASN A 216 1.03 36.10 7.67
C ASN A 216 1.43 35.99 6.19
N ILE A 217 0.48 36.26 5.30
CA ILE A 217 0.64 36.18 3.85
C ILE A 217 1.70 37.18 3.33
N GLU A 218 1.66 38.41 3.81
CA GLU A 218 2.63 39.47 3.38
C GLU A 218 4.06 39.10 3.74
N GLY A 219 4.28 38.58 4.96
CA GLY A 219 5.61 38.13 5.38
C GLY A 219 6.11 36.92 4.57
N ALA A 220 5.21 36.04 4.14
CA ALA A 220 5.57 34.93 3.26
C ALA A 220 5.97 35.43 1.86
N GLU A 221 5.24 36.41 1.29
CA GLU A 221 5.57 36.98 -0.03
C GLU A 221 6.95 37.66 -0.03
N GLN A 222 7.25 38.47 1.00
CA GLN A 222 8.57 39.12 1.10
C GLN A 222 9.72 38.09 1.09
N LEU A 223 9.57 37.00 1.81
CA LEU A 223 10.57 35.93 1.85
C LEU A 223 10.71 35.22 0.50
N LEU A 224 9.58 34.97 -0.19
CA LEU A 224 9.58 34.36 -1.51
C LEU A 224 10.15 35.29 -2.58
N ASP A 225 9.96 36.60 -2.46
CA ASP A 225 10.56 37.61 -3.37
C ASP A 225 12.09 37.71 -3.16
N GLU A 226 12.55 37.61 -1.90
CA GLU A 226 13.99 37.50 -1.58
C GLU A 226 14.56 36.20 -2.21
N ALA A 227 13.87 35.09 -2.08
CA ALA A 227 14.28 33.82 -2.66
C ALA A 227 14.35 33.85 -4.18
N ASP A 228 13.35 34.45 -4.87
CA ASP A 228 13.37 34.64 -6.32
C ASP A 228 14.50 35.55 -6.76
N GLY A 229 14.83 36.59 -5.97
CA GLY A 229 15.97 37.49 -6.20
C GLY A 229 17.31 36.73 -6.18
N ILE A 230 17.45 35.77 -5.28
CA ILE A 230 18.63 34.89 -5.20
C ILE A 230 18.67 33.96 -6.40
N LEU A 231 17.56 33.27 -6.70
CA LEU A 231 17.46 32.29 -7.79
C LEU A 231 17.80 32.87 -9.18
N LYS A 232 17.60 34.17 -9.41
CA LYS A 232 18.07 34.84 -10.64
C LYS A 232 19.58 34.73 -10.84
N ARG A 233 20.36 34.61 -9.74
CA ARG A 233 21.81 34.41 -9.77
C ARG A 233 22.22 32.94 -9.91
N TYR A 234 21.31 32.02 -9.60
CA TYR A 234 21.49 30.58 -9.65
C TYR A 234 20.44 29.91 -10.57
N PRO A 235 20.41 30.21 -11.88
CA PRO A 235 19.35 29.77 -12.78
C PRO A 235 19.27 28.25 -12.98
N ASN A 236 20.32 27.52 -12.64
CA ASN A 236 20.40 26.06 -12.71
C ASN A 236 19.92 25.35 -11.43
N ASP A 237 19.60 26.10 -10.39
CA ASP A 237 19.04 25.58 -9.13
C ASP A 237 17.52 25.33 -9.30
N LEU A 238 17.19 24.36 -10.14
CA LEU A 238 15.81 24.06 -10.52
C LEU A 238 15.01 23.46 -9.37
N GLU A 239 15.66 22.79 -8.44
CA GLU A 239 14.98 22.19 -7.28
C GLU A 239 14.42 23.27 -6.36
N ASN A 240 15.28 24.19 -5.92
CA ASN A 240 14.85 25.32 -5.09
C ASN A 240 13.87 26.25 -5.81
N LEU A 241 14.01 26.43 -7.14
CA LEU A 241 13.04 27.18 -7.95
C LEU A 241 11.63 26.56 -7.86
N HIS A 242 11.52 25.25 -7.92
CA HIS A 242 10.22 24.60 -7.86
C HIS A 242 9.68 24.49 -6.43
N ASP A 243 10.53 24.44 -5.42
CA ASP A 243 10.12 24.56 -4.02
C ASP A 243 9.53 25.97 -3.75
N VAL A 244 10.18 27.02 -4.21
CA VAL A 244 9.66 28.40 -4.11
C VAL A 244 8.33 28.53 -4.89
N LYS A 245 8.22 27.98 -6.10
CA LYS A 245 6.97 27.95 -6.86
C LYS A 245 5.85 27.24 -6.12
N HIS A 246 6.14 26.12 -5.46
CA HIS A 246 5.15 25.40 -4.67
C HIS A 246 4.61 26.26 -3.53
N ILE A 247 5.49 26.88 -2.72
CA ILE A 247 5.07 27.73 -1.61
C ILE A 247 4.37 28.98 -2.11
N ARG A 248 4.83 29.57 -3.22
CA ARG A 248 4.17 30.73 -3.86
C ARG A 248 2.77 30.35 -4.37
N ALA A 249 2.59 29.15 -4.89
CA ALA A 249 1.27 28.66 -5.28
C ALA A 249 0.32 28.56 -4.07
N LEU A 250 0.79 28.09 -2.91
CA LEU A 250 0.04 28.10 -1.66
C LEU A 250 -0.33 29.52 -1.24
N THR A 251 0.60 30.47 -1.36
CA THR A 251 0.38 31.89 -1.05
C THR A 251 -0.70 32.50 -1.94
N LEU A 252 -0.59 32.29 -3.25
CA LEU A 252 -1.57 32.80 -4.23
C LEU A 252 -2.96 32.18 -4.01
N PHE A 253 -3.00 30.90 -3.64
CA PHE A 253 -4.25 30.23 -3.31
C PHE A 253 -4.94 30.90 -2.11
N GLN A 254 -4.21 31.19 -1.02
CA GLN A 254 -4.76 31.90 0.15
C GLN A 254 -5.26 33.31 -0.19
N LYS A 255 -4.68 33.95 -1.22
CA LYS A 255 -5.13 35.25 -1.77
C LYS A 255 -6.33 35.12 -2.71
N GLY A 256 -6.82 33.91 -3.00
CA GLY A 256 -7.90 33.67 -3.95
C GLY A 256 -7.51 33.71 -5.43
N GLN A 257 -6.22 33.81 -5.74
CA GLN A 257 -5.71 33.86 -7.13
C GLN A 257 -5.48 32.46 -7.70
N LEU A 258 -6.59 31.76 -7.96
CA LEU A 258 -6.61 30.34 -8.26
C LEU A 258 -5.90 29.94 -9.55
N GLU A 259 -6.11 30.69 -10.63
CA GLU A 259 -5.51 30.42 -11.95
C GLU A 259 -3.99 30.47 -11.87
N ASN A 260 -3.46 31.54 -11.26
CA ASN A 260 -2.01 31.69 -11.07
C ASN A 260 -1.41 30.60 -10.17
N ALA A 261 -2.11 30.22 -9.10
CA ALA A 261 -1.70 29.16 -8.21
C ALA A 261 -1.61 27.82 -8.95
N THR A 262 -2.61 27.49 -9.77
CA THR A 262 -2.66 26.23 -10.53
C THR A 262 -1.47 26.07 -11.47
N VAL A 263 -1.11 27.12 -12.20
CA VAL A 263 0.04 27.10 -13.12
C VAL A 263 1.35 26.78 -12.37
N LEU A 264 1.53 27.36 -11.19
CA LEU A 264 2.73 27.12 -10.37
C LEU A 264 2.73 25.71 -9.75
N PHE A 265 1.57 25.23 -9.28
CA PHE A 265 1.42 23.84 -8.81
C PHE A 265 1.74 22.83 -9.91
N ASP A 266 1.23 23.02 -11.13
CA ASP A 266 1.50 22.14 -12.25
C ASP A 266 2.98 22.16 -12.66
N SER A 267 3.63 23.34 -12.62
CA SER A 267 5.06 23.47 -12.84
C SER A 267 5.87 22.67 -11.83
N ALA A 268 5.59 22.83 -10.52
CA ALA A 268 6.29 22.13 -9.45
C ALA A 268 5.99 20.61 -9.50
N ARG A 269 4.72 20.22 -9.71
CA ARG A 269 4.28 18.83 -9.83
C ARG A 269 5.03 18.09 -10.93
N ASN A 270 5.10 18.67 -12.13
CA ASN A 270 5.77 18.09 -13.28
C ASN A 270 7.29 17.94 -13.06
N TYR A 271 7.90 18.92 -12.42
CA TYR A 271 9.31 18.87 -12.10
C TYR A 271 9.62 17.77 -11.07
N TYR A 272 8.92 17.74 -9.93
CA TYR A 272 9.15 16.75 -8.89
C TYR A 272 8.96 15.31 -9.42
N PHE A 273 7.95 15.10 -10.27
CA PHE A 273 7.71 13.78 -10.86
C PHE A 273 8.84 13.37 -11.81
N ARG A 274 9.25 14.26 -12.73
CA ARG A 274 10.34 13.98 -13.70
C ARG A 274 11.67 13.71 -13.03
N MET A 275 11.96 14.46 -11.97
CA MET A 275 13.23 14.33 -11.23
C MET A 275 13.18 13.23 -10.17
N SER A 276 12.09 12.47 -10.09
CA SER A 276 11.89 11.40 -9.10
C SER A 276 11.98 11.89 -7.64
N LEU A 277 11.69 13.16 -7.38
CA LEU A 277 11.63 13.76 -6.06
C LEU A 277 10.30 13.39 -5.38
N PHE A 278 10.09 12.08 -5.18
CA PHE A 278 8.80 11.52 -4.83
C PHE A 278 8.24 12.03 -3.50
N ARG A 279 9.09 12.35 -2.51
CA ARG A 279 8.62 12.90 -1.24
C ARG A 279 8.01 14.30 -1.42
N LYS A 280 8.69 15.20 -2.16
CA LYS A 280 8.17 16.52 -2.51
C LYS A 280 6.90 16.44 -3.36
N TYR A 281 6.85 15.48 -4.27
CA TYR A 281 5.66 15.21 -5.07
C TYR A 281 4.46 14.78 -4.21
N VAL A 282 4.68 13.87 -3.24
CA VAL A 282 3.65 13.43 -2.27
C VAL A 282 3.17 14.59 -1.41
N THR A 283 4.08 15.44 -0.92
CA THR A 283 3.73 16.64 -0.15
C THR A 283 2.85 17.58 -0.96
N LEU A 284 3.23 17.87 -2.21
CA LEU A 284 2.46 18.72 -3.10
C LEU A 284 1.05 18.17 -3.36
N LEU A 285 0.92 16.87 -3.64
CA LEU A 285 -0.39 16.23 -3.82
C LEU A 285 -1.24 16.30 -2.54
N THR A 286 -0.60 16.18 -1.37
CA THR A 286 -1.26 16.28 -0.07
C THR A 286 -1.78 17.69 0.19
N ASP A 287 -1.02 18.71 -0.21
CA ASP A 287 -1.43 20.11 -0.12
C ASP A 287 -2.57 20.43 -1.10
N LEU A 288 -2.49 19.93 -2.34
CA LEU A 288 -3.61 20.01 -3.30
C LEU A 288 -4.86 19.31 -2.76
N GLY A 289 -4.70 18.14 -2.14
CA GLY A 289 -5.80 17.43 -1.48
C GLY A 289 -6.45 18.26 -0.38
N LYS A 290 -5.66 18.96 0.44
CA LYS A 290 -6.17 19.90 1.44
C LYS A 290 -6.91 21.07 0.79
N ILE A 291 -6.30 21.73 -0.19
CA ILE A 291 -6.87 22.85 -0.93
C ILE A 291 -8.24 22.51 -1.51
N PHE A 292 -8.35 21.40 -2.23
CA PHE A 292 -9.61 20.96 -2.81
C PHE A 292 -10.65 20.56 -1.73
N SER A 293 -10.19 19.96 -0.62
CA SER A 293 -11.07 19.66 0.52
C SER A 293 -11.65 20.93 1.15
N ASP A 294 -10.81 21.97 1.38
CA ASP A 294 -11.24 23.24 1.97
C ASP A 294 -12.27 23.96 1.06
N ARG A 295 -12.23 23.73 -0.26
CA ARG A 295 -13.22 24.21 -1.23
C ARG A 295 -14.46 23.34 -1.36
N GLY A 296 -14.50 22.21 -0.67
CA GLY A 296 -15.55 21.20 -0.82
C GLY A 296 -15.50 20.43 -2.15
N GLU A 297 -14.39 20.50 -2.87
CA GLU A 297 -14.14 19.73 -4.11
C GLU A 297 -13.57 18.36 -3.77
N TYR A 298 -14.35 17.58 -3.00
CA TYR A 298 -13.89 16.34 -2.37
C TYR A 298 -13.38 15.27 -3.34
N GLU A 299 -13.92 15.25 -4.57
CA GLU A 299 -13.45 14.34 -5.63
C GLU A 299 -11.99 14.63 -6.01
N LEU A 300 -11.68 15.89 -6.30
CA LEU A 300 -10.31 16.29 -6.64
C LEU A 300 -9.38 16.12 -5.44
N ALA A 301 -9.89 16.41 -4.23
CA ALA A 301 -9.15 16.19 -2.99
C ALA A 301 -8.77 14.71 -2.82
N LEU A 302 -9.75 13.80 -2.93
CA LEU A 302 -9.52 12.37 -2.78
C LEU A 302 -8.60 11.81 -3.86
N ASN A 303 -8.73 12.23 -5.13
CA ASN A 303 -7.82 11.80 -6.18
C ASN A 303 -6.36 12.11 -5.85
N ASN A 304 -6.08 13.37 -5.49
CA ASN A 304 -4.72 13.76 -5.13
C ASN A 304 -4.22 13.03 -3.88
N LEU A 305 -5.07 12.86 -2.86
CA LEU A 305 -4.71 12.17 -1.63
C LEU A 305 -4.49 10.67 -1.84
N TYR A 306 -5.28 10.00 -2.67
CA TYR A 306 -5.07 8.58 -2.95
C TYR A 306 -3.83 8.35 -3.82
N ASP A 307 -3.54 9.22 -4.80
CA ASP A 307 -2.28 9.15 -5.54
C ASP A 307 -1.08 9.37 -4.61
N ALA A 308 -1.19 10.33 -3.67
CA ALA A 308 -0.19 10.55 -2.63
C ALA A 308 -0.06 9.33 -1.70
N LEU A 309 -1.18 8.74 -1.25
CA LEU A 309 -1.20 7.57 -0.38
C LEU A 309 -0.52 6.37 -1.03
N ARG A 310 -0.86 6.10 -2.29
CA ARG A 310 -0.27 5.03 -3.08
C ARG A 310 1.25 5.19 -3.18
N LEU A 311 1.70 6.38 -3.56
CA LEU A 311 3.14 6.63 -3.75
C LEU A 311 3.90 6.62 -2.43
N SER A 312 3.35 7.21 -1.36
CA SER A 312 3.97 7.21 -0.04
C SER A 312 4.09 5.79 0.53
N THR A 313 3.06 4.95 0.35
CA THR A 313 3.08 3.54 0.76
C THR A 313 4.12 2.75 -0.03
N LEU A 314 4.16 2.93 -1.36
CA LEU A 314 5.14 2.27 -2.25
C LEU A 314 6.59 2.62 -1.91
N LYS A 315 6.83 3.87 -1.53
CA LYS A 315 8.17 4.38 -1.21
C LYS A 315 8.54 4.25 0.28
N GLY A 316 7.62 3.77 1.11
CA GLY A 316 7.84 3.62 2.55
C GLY A 316 7.89 4.94 3.32
N PHE A 317 7.21 5.99 2.84
CA PHE A 317 7.12 7.28 3.52
C PHE A 317 6.05 7.21 4.62
N GLU A 318 6.40 6.61 5.75
CA GLU A 318 5.43 6.28 6.82
C GLU A 318 4.71 7.54 7.35
N THR A 319 5.44 8.62 7.64
CA THR A 319 4.88 9.86 8.21
C THR A 319 3.85 10.49 7.27
N GLU A 320 4.21 10.63 5.99
CA GLU A 320 3.32 11.18 4.97
C GLU A 320 2.08 10.28 4.79
N THR A 321 2.26 8.97 4.83
CA THR A 321 1.15 8.00 4.75
C THR A 321 0.13 8.21 5.89
N TYR A 322 0.59 8.50 7.10
CA TYR A 322 -0.30 8.77 8.25
C TYR A 322 -1.08 10.08 8.09
N ILE A 323 -0.39 11.15 7.67
CA ILE A 323 -1.02 12.45 7.40
C ILE A 323 -2.10 12.30 6.33
N ILE A 324 -1.78 11.64 5.22
CA ILE A 324 -2.70 11.45 4.10
C ILE A 324 -3.92 10.63 4.53
N ARG A 325 -3.74 9.52 5.24
CA ARG A 325 -4.85 8.71 5.76
C ARG A 325 -5.79 9.50 6.65
N THR A 326 -5.23 10.31 7.54
CA THR A 326 -6.03 11.18 8.42
C THR A 326 -6.83 12.20 7.62
N ARG A 327 -6.24 12.82 6.57
CA ARG A 327 -6.96 13.74 5.69
C ARG A 327 -8.09 13.07 4.90
N ILE A 328 -7.84 11.88 4.36
CA ILE A 328 -8.89 11.07 3.71
C ILE A 328 -10.01 10.74 4.71
N GLY A 329 -9.65 10.41 5.95
CA GLY A 329 -10.60 10.18 7.02
C GLY A 329 -11.49 11.40 7.30
N TRP A 330 -10.94 12.61 7.36
CA TRP A 330 -11.68 13.86 7.52
C TRP A 330 -12.64 14.13 6.37
N ILE A 331 -12.21 13.90 5.12
CA ILE A 331 -13.10 14.03 3.96
C ILE A 331 -14.27 13.04 4.04
N ASN A 332 -14.02 11.78 4.41
CA ASN A 332 -15.08 10.80 4.58
C ASN A 332 -16.05 11.19 5.71
N TYR A 333 -15.54 11.78 6.80
CA TYR A 333 -16.38 12.35 7.85
C TYR A 333 -17.31 13.45 7.32
N GLN A 334 -16.77 14.39 6.54
CA GLN A 334 -17.56 15.46 5.92
C GLN A 334 -18.59 14.94 4.92
N LEU A 335 -18.29 13.83 4.23
CA LEU A 335 -19.21 13.14 3.34
C LEU A 335 -20.28 12.31 4.08
N GLY A 336 -20.19 12.21 5.42
CA GLY A 336 -21.09 11.44 6.27
C GLY A 336 -20.80 9.93 6.27
N ASP A 337 -19.68 9.49 5.67
CA ASP A 337 -19.23 8.10 5.78
C ASP A 337 -18.37 7.90 7.04
N TYR A 338 -19.07 7.88 8.17
CA TYR A 338 -18.42 7.72 9.48
C TYR A 338 -17.69 6.38 9.63
N ALA A 339 -18.13 5.34 8.92
CA ALA A 339 -17.49 4.03 8.96
C ALA A 339 -16.09 4.08 8.33
N GLN A 340 -15.96 4.68 7.15
CA GLN A 340 -14.67 4.87 6.50
C GLN A 340 -13.79 5.87 7.25
N ALA A 341 -14.37 6.96 7.75
CA ALA A 341 -13.63 7.93 8.56
C ALA A 341 -12.99 7.26 9.79
N LEU A 342 -13.75 6.44 10.52
CA LEU A 342 -13.26 5.71 11.69
C LEU A 342 -12.23 4.63 11.30
N ARG A 343 -12.40 3.98 10.16
CA ARG A 343 -11.44 3.02 9.62
C ARG A 343 -10.10 3.69 9.38
N PHE A 344 -10.05 4.81 8.64
CA PHE A 344 -8.81 5.53 8.36
C PHE A 344 -8.13 6.04 9.64
N ALA A 345 -8.90 6.59 10.59
CA ALA A 345 -8.38 6.99 11.90
C ALA A 345 -7.73 5.81 12.64
N ASN A 346 -8.41 4.66 12.71
CA ASN A 346 -7.90 3.47 13.38
C ASN A 346 -6.70 2.85 12.65
N GLU A 347 -6.66 2.85 11.32
CA GLU A 347 -5.50 2.39 10.54
C GLU A 347 -4.28 3.25 10.83
N THR A 348 -4.45 4.58 10.91
CA THR A 348 -3.38 5.50 11.31
C THR A 348 -2.89 5.19 12.73
N LEU A 349 -3.79 5.01 13.69
CA LEU A 349 -3.47 4.77 15.09
C LEU A 349 -2.91 3.36 15.39
N LYS A 350 -3.21 2.35 14.56
CA LYS A 350 -2.63 1.00 14.66
C LYS A 350 -1.17 0.95 14.24
N SER A 351 -0.74 1.87 13.40
CA SER A 351 0.62 1.93 12.88
C SER A 351 1.51 2.61 13.91
N ARG A 352 2.12 1.82 14.82
CA ARG A 352 3.13 2.24 15.81
C ARG A 352 3.00 3.70 16.24
N PRO A 353 2.18 4.02 17.25
CA PRO A 353 1.93 5.40 17.69
C PRO A 353 3.20 6.19 18.06
N GLU A 354 4.27 5.48 18.45
CA GLU A 354 5.58 6.06 18.75
C GLU A 354 6.28 6.66 17.53
N LYS A 355 5.89 6.28 16.32
CA LYS A 355 6.41 6.84 15.06
C LYS A 355 5.59 8.02 14.53
N LEU A 356 4.46 8.32 15.14
CA LEU A 356 3.65 9.48 14.78
C LEU A 356 4.21 10.73 15.43
N LEU A 357 4.32 11.81 14.66
CA LEU A 357 4.49 13.14 15.24
C LEU A 357 3.32 13.43 16.17
N LYS A 358 3.58 14.09 17.29
CA LYS A 358 2.52 14.40 18.28
C LYS A 358 1.33 15.14 17.67
N ALA A 359 1.58 15.98 16.61
CA ALA A 359 0.53 16.63 15.85
C ALA A 359 -0.38 15.65 15.11
N ASP A 360 0.25 14.76 14.36
CA ASP A 360 -0.46 13.81 13.51
C ASP A 360 -1.23 12.81 14.37
N LEU A 361 -0.65 12.43 15.51
CA LEU A 361 -1.31 11.62 16.51
C LEU A 361 -2.54 12.37 17.08
N ALA A 362 -2.39 13.66 17.42
CA ALA A 362 -3.50 14.47 17.92
C ALA A 362 -4.61 14.59 16.86
N ASN A 363 -4.25 14.86 15.58
CA ASN A 363 -5.21 14.97 14.48
C ASN A 363 -5.98 13.66 14.24
N ALA A 364 -5.30 12.52 14.25
CA ALA A 364 -5.93 11.21 14.07
C ALA A 364 -6.84 10.86 15.25
N LEU A 365 -6.43 11.18 16.48
CA LEU A 365 -7.25 11.00 17.68
C LEU A 365 -8.44 11.94 17.71
N THR A 366 -8.27 13.20 17.23
CA THR A 366 -9.38 14.15 17.09
C THR A 366 -10.43 13.62 16.11
N LEU A 367 -9.99 13.16 14.93
CA LEU A 367 -10.90 12.51 13.97
C LEU A 367 -11.63 11.32 14.60
N LYS A 368 -10.91 10.43 15.29
CA LYS A 368 -11.53 9.31 16.00
C LYS A 368 -12.54 9.77 17.03
N GLY A 369 -12.19 10.77 17.84
CA GLY A 369 -13.03 11.31 18.87
C GLY A 369 -14.32 11.94 18.33
N VAL A 370 -14.20 12.77 17.28
CA VAL A 370 -15.35 13.43 16.63
C VAL A 370 -16.28 12.40 16.00
N VAL A 371 -15.74 11.48 15.19
CA VAL A 371 -16.53 10.40 14.56
C VAL A 371 -17.21 9.52 15.61
N SER A 372 -16.49 9.15 16.68
CA SER A 372 -17.06 8.34 17.77
C SER A 372 -18.17 9.08 18.51
N THR A 373 -18.09 10.42 18.65
CA THR A 373 -19.15 11.26 19.21
C THR A 373 -20.42 11.19 18.37
N ASP A 374 -20.30 11.32 17.04
CA ASP A 374 -21.44 11.25 16.13
C ASP A 374 -22.04 9.85 16.02
N LEU A 375 -21.22 8.81 16.19
CA LEU A 375 -21.68 7.42 16.31
C LEU A 375 -22.22 7.06 17.71
N ASN A 376 -22.31 8.02 18.62
CA ASN A 376 -22.74 7.86 20.02
C ASN A 376 -21.87 6.88 20.85
N ARG A 377 -20.59 6.71 20.48
CA ARG A 377 -19.59 5.91 21.21
C ARG A 377 -18.83 6.80 22.19
N LEU A 378 -19.56 7.37 23.18
CA LEU A 378 -19.08 8.47 24.01
C LEU A 378 -17.84 8.14 24.85
N SER A 379 -17.72 6.89 25.33
CA SER A 379 -16.53 6.46 26.08
C SER A 379 -15.27 6.43 25.23
N GLU A 380 -15.36 5.93 23.99
CA GLU A 380 -14.23 5.92 23.06
C GLU A 380 -13.84 7.35 22.66
N ALA A 381 -14.84 8.20 22.40
CA ALA A 381 -14.65 9.61 22.06
C ALA A 381 -13.90 10.35 23.16
N ARG A 382 -14.33 10.19 24.44
CA ARG A 382 -13.70 10.81 25.60
C ARG A 382 -12.23 10.41 25.73
N ILE A 383 -11.94 9.11 25.73
CA ILE A 383 -10.54 8.61 25.84
C ILE A 383 -9.65 9.22 24.74
N ALA A 384 -10.12 9.25 23.50
CA ALA A 384 -9.37 9.84 22.41
C ALA A 384 -9.12 11.33 22.60
N LEU A 385 -10.16 12.10 22.94
CA LEU A 385 -10.08 13.56 23.10
C LEU A 385 -9.34 13.99 24.37
N ASP A 386 -9.41 13.23 25.46
CA ASP A 386 -8.57 13.47 26.65
C ASP A 386 -7.09 13.32 26.33
N THR A 387 -6.75 12.33 25.49
CA THR A 387 -5.38 12.18 25.00
C THR A 387 -4.97 13.36 24.13
N VAL A 388 -5.86 13.85 23.25
CA VAL A 388 -5.63 15.07 22.42
C VAL A 388 -5.39 16.28 23.33
N LEU A 389 -6.22 16.47 24.33
CA LEU A 389 -6.06 17.56 25.30
C LEU A 389 -4.71 17.51 26.00
N MET A 390 -4.25 16.33 26.40
CA MET A 390 -2.93 16.14 27.00
C MET A 390 -1.80 16.50 26.01
N LEU A 391 -1.89 16.04 24.76
CA LEU A 391 -0.91 16.34 23.72
C LEU A 391 -0.80 17.84 23.47
N HIS A 392 -1.92 18.56 23.34
CA HIS A 392 -1.92 20.00 23.15
C HIS A 392 -1.43 20.79 24.38
N LYS A 393 -1.69 20.31 25.60
CA LYS A 393 -1.10 20.88 26.82
C LYS A 393 0.41 20.75 26.83
N LEU A 394 0.92 19.58 26.51
CA LEU A 394 2.38 19.33 26.43
C LEU A 394 3.07 20.16 25.34
N ALA A 395 2.34 20.46 24.26
CA ALA A 395 2.80 21.24 23.13
C ALA A 395 2.68 22.75 23.34
N GLY A 396 1.96 23.21 24.32
CA GLY A 396 1.62 24.65 24.50
C GLY A 396 0.73 25.18 23.35
N ASN A 397 0.03 24.31 22.61
CA ASN A 397 -0.79 24.72 21.47
C ASN A 397 -2.15 25.26 21.96
N ILE A 398 -2.25 26.58 22.07
CA ILE A 398 -3.43 27.30 22.59
C ILE A 398 -4.67 27.03 21.71
N GLN A 399 -4.55 27.10 20.39
CA GLN A 399 -5.65 26.81 19.47
C GLN A 399 -6.12 25.34 19.60
N GLY A 400 -5.18 24.38 19.63
CA GLY A 400 -5.50 22.98 19.82
C GLY A 400 -6.15 22.68 21.18
N LEU A 401 -5.81 23.44 22.24
CA LEU A 401 -6.49 23.37 23.53
C LEU A 401 -7.94 23.80 23.41
N SER A 402 -8.21 24.89 22.71
CA SER A 402 -9.59 25.33 22.43
C SER A 402 -10.37 24.23 21.73
N GLU A 403 -9.83 23.67 20.66
CA GLU A 403 -10.47 22.60 19.86
C GLU A 403 -10.74 21.34 20.69
N ALA A 404 -9.76 20.91 21.50
CA ALA A 404 -9.91 19.75 22.36
C ALA A 404 -11.02 19.95 23.41
N TYR A 405 -11.08 21.12 24.06
CA TYR A 405 -12.14 21.45 25.00
C TYR A 405 -13.50 21.57 24.32
N MET A 406 -13.58 22.12 23.12
CA MET A 406 -14.78 22.21 22.30
C MET A 406 -15.34 20.80 22.00
N ASN A 407 -14.51 19.90 21.53
CA ASN A 407 -14.91 18.54 21.19
C ASN A 407 -15.29 17.72 22.43
N LEU A 408 -14.56 17.87 23.54
CA LEU A 408 -14.96 17.26 24.84
C LEU A 408 -16.29 17.82 25.35
N GLY A 409 -16.54 19.13 25.16
CA GLY A 409 -17.82 19.75 25.45
C GLY A 409 -18.98 19.11 24.67
N ALA A 410 -18.75 18.80 23.38
CA ALA A 410 -19.72 18.11 22.55
C ALA A 410 -20.00 16.67 23.04
N VAL A 411 -18.97 15.92 23.44
CA VAL A 411 -19.14 14.58 24.06
C VAL A 411 -20.00 14.65 25.31
N GLU A 412 -19.69 15.60 26.24
CA GLU A 412 -20.42 15.74 27.48
C GLU A 412 -21.85 16.24 27.27
N SER A 413 -22.08 17.14 26.31
CA SER A 413 -23.43 17.56 25.88
C SER A 413 -24.27 16.39 25.39
N ARG A 414 -23.68 15.51 24.56
CA ARG A 414 -24.31 14.27 24.08
C ARG A 414 -24.58 13.28 25.23
N ALA A 415 -23.69 13.24 26.21
CA ALA A 415 -23.88 12.45 27.46
C ALA A 415 -24.92 13.05 28.41
N ASN A 416 -25.50 14.20 28.07
CA ASN A 416 -26.38 15.01 28.91
C ASN A 416 -25.74 15.52 30.24
N ASN A 417 -24.40 15.53 30.30
CA ASN A 417 -23.65 16.10 31.43
C ASN A 417 -23.46 17.60 31.22
N PHE A 418 -24.56 18.37 31.25
CA PHE A 418 -24.60 19.79 30.93
C PHE A 418 -23.69 20.68 31.79
N PRO A 419 -23.53 20.47 33.10
CA PRO A 419 -22.62 21.28 33.89
C PRO A 419 -21.18 21.17 33.44
N LEU A 420 -20.71 19.94 33.15
CA LEU A 420 -19.36 19.71 32.67
C LEU A 420 -19.18 20.23 31.22
N ALA A 421 -20.16 19.99 30.35
CA ALA A 421 -20.16 20.49 28.99
C ALA A 421 -20.02 22.03 28.92
N LEU A 422 -20.82 22.77 29.73
CA LEU A 422 -20.72 24.22 29.85
C LEU A 422 -19.34 24.68 30.32
N SER A 423 -18.77 23.98 31.33
CA SER A 423 -17.41 24.27 31.82
C SER A 423 -16.37 24.09 30.71
N LEU A 424 -16.48 23.02 29.92
CA LEU A 424 -15.55 22.71 28.81
C LEU A 424 -15.67 23.74 27.68
N TYR A 425 -16.90 24.09 27.26
CA TYR A 425 -17.09 25.11 26.24
C TYR A 425 -16.58 26.49 26.65
N ARG A 426 -16.78 26.89 27.92
CA ARG A 426 -16.23 28.15 28.46
C ARG A 426 -14.69 28.15 28.43
N ARG A 427 -14.04 27.03 28.77
CA ARG A 427 -12.58 26.89 28.61
C ARG A 427 -12.17 26.98 27.15
N SER A 428 -12.92 26.34 26.25
CA SER A 428 -12.68 26.45 24.83
C SER A 428 -12.74 27.91 24.36
N ILE A 429 -13.76 28.67 24.77
CA ILE A 429 -13.89 30.10 24.43
C ILE A 429 -12.70 30.90 24.96
N ALA A 430 -12.26 30.69 26.22
CA ALA A 430 -11.14 31.40 26.79
C ALA A 430 -9.82 31.16 26.00
N TYR A 431 -9.57 29.92 25.57
CA TYR A 431 -8.40 29.62 24.74
C TYR A 431 -8.57 30.10 23.28
N ALA A 432 -9.79 30.05 22.74
CA ALA A 432 -10.10 30.54 21.40
C ALA A 432 -9.90 32.08 21.29
N ASP A 433 -10.34 32.80 22.30
CA ASP A 433 -10.15 34.26 22.40
C ASP A 433 -8.66 34.62 22.45
N SER A 434 -7.87 33.88 23.26
CA SER A 434 -6.43 34.09 23.37
C SER A 434 -5.66 33.77 22.09
N ALA A 435 -6.23 32.97 21.16
CA ALA A 435 -5.62 32.52 19.93
C ALA A 435 -6.24 33.18 18.68
N ASP A 436 -7.16 34.12 18.82
CA ASP A 436 -7.99 34.69 17.73
C ASP A 436 -8.67 33.60 16.87
N TYR A 437 -9.04 32.46 17.50
CA TYR A 437 -9.63 31.30 16.84
C TYR A 437 -11.14 31.44 16.70
N LEU A 438 -11.57 32.19 15.69
CA LEU A 438 -12.99 32.55 15.49
C LEU A 438 -13.91 31.34 15.32
N PHE A 439 -13.44 30.24 14.72
CA PHE A 439 -14.25 29.02 14.58
C PHE A 439 -14.55 28.39 15.96
N GLY A 440 -13.56 28.32 16.84
CA GLY A 440 -13.73 27.83 18.20
C GLY A 440 -14.71 28.69 18.99
N LEU A 441 -14.66 30.03 18.83
CA LEU A 441 -15.62 30.95 19.41
C LEU A 441 -17.05 30.71 18.89
N ALA A 442 -17.22 30.57 17.58
CA ALA A 442 -18.51 30.34 16.97
C ALA A 442 -19.13 29.02 17.42
N TRP A 443 -18.37 27.91 17.32
CA TRP A 443 -18.87 26.59 17.66
C TRP A 443 -19.18 26.42 19.15
N SER A 444 -18.28 26.89 20.03
CA SER A 444 -18.46 26.74 21.47
C SER A 444 -19.64 27.55 22.00
N ASN A 445 -19.88 28.76 21.45
CA ASN A 445 -21.09 29.54 21.79
C ASN A 445 -22.36 28.83 21.30
N TRP A 446 -22.35 28.23 20.09
CA TRP A 446 -23.48 27.42 19.65
C TRP A 446 -23.73 26.23 20.59
N GLY A 447 -22.67 25.49 21.00
CA GLY A 447 -22.79 24.37 21.93
C GLY A 447 -23.38 24.77 23.30
N ILE A 448 -23.00 25.95 23.83
CA ILE A 448 -23.60 26.52 25.04
C ILE A 448 -25.08 26.86 24.81
N ALA A 449 -25.40 27.46 23.69
CA ALA A 449 -26.75 27.82 23.31
C ALA A 449 -27.66 26.59 23.19
N GLU A 450 -27.17 25.50 22.56
CA GLU A 450 -27.89 24.23 22.49
C GLU A 450 -28.22 23.66 23.88
N ILE A 451 -27.27 23.73 24.81
CA ILE A 451 -27.50 23.25 26.17
C ILE A 451 -28.58 24.11 26.84
N PHE A 452 -28.49 25.44 26.77
CA PHE A 452 -29.53 26.32 27.36
C PHE A 452 -30.89 26.13 26.69
N GLN A 453 -30.93 25.87 25.38
CA GLN A 453 -32.15 25.53 24.67
C GLN A 453 -32.79 24.25 25.22
N ARG A 454 -31.99 23.18 25.46
CA ARG A 454 -32.44 21.93 26.05
C ARG A 454 -32.95 22.16 27.49
N GLN A 455 -32.31 23.05 28.23
CA GLN A 455 -32.74 23.47 29.60
C GLN A 455 -33.91 24.44 29.58
N LYS A 456 -34.47 24.84 28.43
CA LYS A 456 -35.52 25.83 28.22
C LYS A 456 -35.16 27.25 28.70
N ASN A 457 -33.88 27.53 28.93
CA ASN A 457 -33.40 28.89 29.19
C ASN A 457 -33.16 29.65 27.89
N PHE A 458 -34.22 30.04 27.24
CA PHE A 458 -34.18 30.63 25.89
C PHE A 458 -33.51 32.01 25.87
N SER A 459 -33.47 32.74 26.95
CA SER A 459 -32.80 34.05 27.02
C SER A 459 -31.29 33.91 26.92
N GLU A 460 -30.70 33.01 27.70
CA GLU A 460 -29.25 32.75 27.60
C GLU A 460 -28.88 32.05 26.30
N ALA A 461 -29.73 31.13 25.81
CA ALA A 461 -29.52 30.52 24.52
C ALA A 461 -29.43 31.56 23.39
N ALA A 462 -30.33 32.56 23.40
CA ALA A 462 -30.34 33.62 22.36
C ALA A 462 -29.06 34.44 22.38
N LYS A 463 -28.55 34.86 23.53
CA LYS A 463 -27.27 35.60 23.65
C LYS A 463 -26.11 34.85 23.04
N HIS A 464 -25.98 33.58 23.36
CA HIS A 464 -24.90 32.75 22.81
C HIS A 464 -25.08 32.44 21.34
N LEU A 465 -26.31 32.34 20.83
CA LEU A 465 -26.59 32.25 19.39
C LEU A 465 -26.19 33.51 18.64
N ASP A 466 -26.42 34.71 19.20
CA ASP A 466 -26.01 35.97 18.59
C ASP A 466 -24.47 36.06 18.46
N GLU A 467 -23.75 35.70 19.53
CA GLU A 467 -22.28 35.65 19.47
C GLU A 467 -21.76 34.58 18.49
N SER A 468 -22.34 33.39 18.50
CA SER A 468 -21.98 32.34 17.57
C SER A 468 -22.22 32.74 16.11
N GLU A 469 -23.40 33.35 15.82
CA GLU A 469 -23.74 33.84 14.48
C GLU A 469 -22.78 34.95 14.02
N ARG A 470 -22.42 35.89 14.92
CA ARG A 470 -21.45 36.98 14.64
C ARG A 470 -20.15 36.38 14.15
N PHE A 471 -19.52 35.49 14.92
CA PHE A 471 -18.25 34.88 14.56
C PHE A 471 -18.37 33.99 13.30
N ALA A 472 -19.43 33.19 13.19
CA ALA A 472 -19.66 32.32 12.05
C ALA A 472 -19.79 33.09 10.72
N ARG A 473 -20.43 34.28 10.75
CA ARG A 473 -20.52 35.16 9.58
C ARG A 473 -19.17 35.75 9.18
N MET A 474 -18.32 36.12 10.16
CA MET A 474 -16.99 36.70 9.89
C MET A 474 -16.09 35.71 9.10
N ILE A 475 -16.25 34.42 9.33
CA ILE A 475 -15.44 33.38 8.71
C ILE A 475 -16.22 32.57 7.65
N HIS A 476 -17.41 32.96 7.29
CA HIS A 476 -18.31 32.26 6.36
C HIS A 476 -18.55 30.78 6.73
N ALA A 477 -18.62 30.45 8.03
CA ALA A 477 -18.82 29.10 8.54
C ALA A 477 -20.30 28.68 8.38
N ASN A 478 -20.70 28.33 7.17
CA ASN A 478 -22.08 28.03 6.80
C ASN A 478 -22.67 26.86 7.63
N GLU A 479 -21.84 25.88 8.02
CA GLU A 479 -22.27 24.76 8.86
C GLU A 479 -22.73 25.26 10.23
N VAL A 480 -21.96 26.15 10.87
CA VAL A 480 -22.32 26.73 12.16
C VAL A 480 -23.57 27.62 12.04
N LEU A 481 -23.68 28.37 10.93
CA LEU A 481 -24.88 29.17 10.65
C LEU A 481 -26.17 28.32 10.54
N ILE A 482 -26.07 27.19 9.87
CA ILE A 482 -27.20 26.24 9.78
C ILE A 482 -27.60 25.74 11.18
N LEU A 483 -26.61 25.37 12.00
CA LEU A 483 -26.84 24.93 13.39
C LEU A 483 -27.51 26.05 14.21
N ASN A 484 -27.02 27.27 14.12
CA ASN A 484 -27.61 28.46 14.76
C ASN A 484 -29.07 28.66 14.35
N TYR A 485 -29.37 28.63 13.05
CA TYR A 485 -30.72 28.86 12.55
C TYR A 485 -31.67 27.73 12.97
N ASN A 486 -31.21 26.49 12.99
CA ASN A 486 -32.00 25.38 13.49
C ASN A 486 -32.32 25.52 14.99
N THR A 487 -31.33 25.84 15.81
CA THR A 487 -31.51 26.03 17.25
C THR A 487 -32.45 27.21 17.51
N ARG A 488 -32.28 28.31 16.78
CA ARG A 488 -33.14 29.49 16.86
C ARG A 488 -34.58 29.18 16.45
N ARG A 489 -34.76 28.46 15.33
CA ARG A 489 -36.08 27.95 14.89
C ARG A 489 -36.78 27.16 16.02
N ASP A 490 -36.03 26.26 16.67
CA ASP A 490 -36.60 25.37 17.67
C ASP A 490 -36.97 26.15 18.95
N ILE A 491 -36.21 27.18 19.36
CA ILE A 491 -36.54 28.11 20.40
C ILE A 491 -37.81 28.90 20.07
N LEU A 492 -37.92 29.45 18.88
CA LEU A 492 -39.07 30.23 18.39
C LEU A 492 -40.33 29.38 18.34
N LYS A 493 -40.22 28.13 17.89
CA LYS A 493 -41.37 27.19 17.96
C LYS A 493 -41.80 26.93 19.39
N ALA A 494 -40.87 26.72 20.33
CA ALA A 494 -41.18 26.48 21.75
C ALA A 494 -41.79 27.71 22.41
N THR A 495 -41.57 28.93 21.92
CA THR A 495 -42.12 30.18 22.41
C THR A 495 -43.38 30.67 21.62
N GLY A 496 -43.89 29.86 20.67
CA GLY A 496 -45.09 30.15 19.91
C GLY A 496 -44.93 31.16 18.75
N LYS A 497 -43.68 31.56 18.43
CA LYS A 497 -43.39 32.51 17.36
C LYS A 497 -43.15 31.80 16.03
N TYR A 498 -44.19 31.21 15.47
CA TYR A 498 -44.12 30.31 14.34
C TYR A 498 -43.68 31.01 13.03
N ASP A 499 -44.05 32.28 12.78
CA ASP A 499 -43.65 33.01 11.59
C ASP A 499 -42.14 33.29 11.57
N GLU A 500 -41.59 33.70 12.71
CA GLU A 500 -40.13 33.87 12.84
C GLU A 500 -39.39 32.52 12.70
N ALA A 501 -39.95 31.46 13.30
CA ALA A 501 -39.39 30.11 13.18
C ALA A 501 -39.36 29.63 11.73
N LEU A 502 -40.40 29.95 10.94
CA LEU A 502 -40.45 29.63 9.52
C LEU A 502 -39.34 30.33 8.75
N ARG A 503 -39.10 31.63 9.00
CA ARG A 503 -38.04 32.38 8.35
C ARG A 503 -36.68 31.73 8.60
N PHE A 504 -36.34 31.38 9.84
CA PHE A 504 -35.08 30.71 10.16
C PHE A 504 -35.01 29.30 9.55
N SER A 505 -36.12 28.58 9.48
CA SER A 505 -36.20 27.30 8.78
C SER A 505 -35.89 27.45 7.28
N MET A 506 -36.45 28.46 6.64
CA MET A 506 -36.16 28.75 5.23
C MET A 506 -34.71 29.15 5.00
N SER A 507 -34.15 30.02 5.88
CA SER A 507 -32.74 30.42 5.79
C SER A 507 -31.80 29.22 5.97
N ALA A 508 -32.06 28.35 6.93
CA ALA A 508 -31.31 27.11 7.13
C ALA A 508 -31.43 26.17 5.91
N SER A 509 -32.65 26.05 5.35
CA SER A 509 -32.89 25.22 4.17
C SER A 509 -32.17 25.78 2.94
N GLN A 510 -32.28 27.08 2.67
CA GLN A 510 -31.56 27.72 1.55
C GLN A 510 -30.05 27.51 1.63
N LEU A 511 -29.48 27.72 2.82
CA LEU A 511 -28.05 27.51 3.05
C LEU A 511 -27.67 26.04 2.90
N LYS A 512 -28.51 25.14 3.42
CA LYS A 512 -28.34 23.69 3.29
C LYS A 512 -28.50 23.23 1.84
N ASP A 513 -29.46 23.76 1.08
CA ASP A 513 -29.68 23.41 -0.32
C ASP A 513 -28.55 23.93 -1.21
N SER A 514 -27.99 25.09 -0.90
CA SER A 514 -26.76 25.60 -1.51
C SER A 514 -25.60 24.62 -1.33
N LEU A 515 -25.43 24.08 -0.14
CA LEU A 515 -24.45 23.03 0.16
C LEU A 515 -24.83 21.67 -0.45
N ARG A 516 -26.10 21.31 -0.45
CA ARG A 516 -26.59 19.98 -0.86
C ARG A 516 -26.62 19.76 -2.39
N ARG A 517 -26.90 20.81 -3.19
CA ARG A 517 -26.83 20.72 -4.67
C ARG A 517 -25.43 20.34 -5.15
N THR A 518 -24.44 20.75 -4.40
CA THR A 518 -23.06 20.33 -4.63
C THR A 518 -22.74 18.94 -4.06
N ASP A 519 -23.44 18.50 -3.01
CA ASP A 519 -23.08 17.33 -2.19
C ASP A 519 -23.61 15.99 -2.73
N LEU A 520 -24.83 15.93 -3.28
CA LEU A 520 -25.40 14.69 -3.82
C LEU A 520 -24.74 14.24 -5.12
N ALA A 521 -24.51 15.17 -6.05
CA ALA A 521 -23.74 14.88 -7.25
C ALA A 521 -22.30 14.47 -6.93
N ARG A 522 -21.70 15.13 -5.90
CA ARG A 522 -20.37 14.83 -5.40
C ARG A 522 -20.27 13.47 -4.71
N ARG A 523 -21.26 13.07 -3.90
CA ARG A 523 -21.28 11.75 -3.23
C ARG A 523 -21.33 10.60 -4.23
N PHE A 524 -22.11 10.75 -5.30
CA PHE A 524 -22.22 9.71 -6.33
C PHE A 524 -20.92 9.51 -7.09
N VAL A 525 -20.28 10.61 -7.48
CA VAL A 525 -18.99 10.58 -8.19
C VAL A 525 -17.87 10.08 -7.28
N ASN A 526 -17.87 10.45 -5.99
CA ASN A 526 -16.88 10.01 -5.02
C ASN A 526 -16.96 8.50 -4.73
N LEU A 527 -18.19 7.94 -4.56
CA LEU A 527 -18.35 6.49 -4.37
C LEU A 527 -17.85 5.70 -5.59
N GLN A 528 -18.10 6.20 -6.78
CA GLN A 528 -17.67 5.57 -8.02
C GLN A 528 -16.12 5.59 -8.14
N LYS A 529 -15.49 6.70 -7.73
CA LYS A 529 -14.02 6.84 -7.76
C LYS A 529 -13.31 6.12 -6.62
N ILE A 530 -13.87 6.06 -5.43
CA ILE A 530 -13.32 5.23 -4.34
C ILE A 530 -13.23 3.77 -4.79
N GLN A 531 -14.27 3.26 -5.46
CA GLN A 531 -14.28 1.91 -6.02
C GLN A 531 -13.24 1.72 -7.15
N GLU A 532 -13.09 2.71 -8.03
CA GLU A 532 -12.08 2.68 -9.10
C GLU A 532 -10.66 2.70 -8.53
N ILE A 533 -10.42 3.49 -7.49
CA ILE A 533 -9.13 3.59 -6.81
C ILE A 533 -8.82 2.30 -6.04
N GLU A 534 -9.79 1.73 -5.31
CA GLU A 534 -9.62 0.44 -4.63
C GLU A 534 -9.36 -0.71 -5.63
N GLN A 535 -9.89 -0.60 -6.84
CA GLN A 535 -9.61 -1.57 -7.90
C GLN A 535 -8.20 -1.38 -8.48
N ARG A 536 -7.79 -0.14 -8.71
CA ARG A 536 -6.42 0.18 -9.13
C ARG A 536 -5.38 -0.18 -8.07
N ASP A 537 -5.68 -0.02 -6.78
CA ASP A 537 -4.79 -0.45 -5.69
C ASP A 537 -4.62 -1.97 -5.65
N ARG A 538 -5.69 -2.73 -5.93
CA ARG A 538 -5.58 -4.19 -6.10
C ARG A 538 -4.70 -4.57 -7.28
N ASP A 539 -4.89 -3.92 -8.43
CA ASP A 539 -4.10 -4.17 -9.64
C ASP A 539 -2.61 -3.84 -9.42
N ILE A 540 -2.33 -2.78 -8.67
CA ILE A 540 -0.95 -2.39 -8.33
C ILE A 540 -0.32 -3.36 -7.34
N THR A 541 -1.08 -3.84 -6.35
CA THR A 541 -0.59 -4.86 -5.42
C THR A 541 -0.25 -6.15 -6.16
N LEU A 542 -1.06 -6.53 -7.15
CA LEU A 542 -0.77 -7.66 -8.04
C LEU A 542 0.49 -7.43 -8.89
N LEU A 543 0.63 -6.24 -9.50
CA LEU A 543 1.82 -5.88 -10.27
C LEU A 543 3.08 -5.81 -9.40
N GLN A 544 2.97 -5.40 -8.14
CA GLN A 544 4.09 -5.43 -7.19
C GLN A 544 4.49 -6.86 -6.84
N GLN A 545 3.52 -7.75 -6.60
CA GLN A 545 3.78 -9.18 -6.40
C GLN A 545 4.42 -9.81 -7.63
N GLU A 546 3.94 -9.51 -8.82
CA GLU A 546 4.57 -9.95 -10.08
C GLU A 546 6.00 -9.44 -10.23
N LYS A 547 6.26 -8.17 -9.85
CA LYS A 547 7.61 -7.59 -9.87
C LYS A 547 8.54 -8.25 -8.86
N ILE A 548 8.07 -8.58 -7.67
CA ILE A 548 8.83 -9.32 -6.66
C ILE A 548 9.15 -10.71 -7.19
N ILE A 549 8.18 -11.43 -7.73
CA ILE A 549 8.37 -12.75 -8.34
C ILE A 549 9.35 -12.67 -9.53
N ALA A 550 9.26 -11.63 -10.36
CA ALA A 550 10.18 -11.42 -11.46
C ALA A 550 11.61 -11.12 -10.97
N SER A 551 11.76 -10.33 -9.91
CA SER A 551 13.08 -10.04 -9.31
C SER A 551 13.70 -11.27 -8.64
N GLU A 552 12.89 -12.10 -7.97
CA GLU A 552 13.35 -13.39 -7.42
C GLU A 552 13.76 -14.37 -8.52
N LYS A 553 12.99 -14.43 -9.61
CA LYS A 553 13.36 -15.22 -10.80
C LYS A 553 14.68 -14.77 -11.41
N LEU A 554 14.89 -13.45 -11.51
CA LEU A 554 16.13 -12.88 -12.03
C LEU A 554 17.33 -13.20 -11.12
N SER A 555 17.17 -13.04 -9.80
CA SER A 555 18.21 -13.38 -8.81
C SER A 555 18.54 -14.88 -8.83
N LEU A 556 17.54 -15.73 -9.05
CA LEU A 556 17.73 -17.17 -9.18
C LEU A 556 18.50 -17.51 -10.49
N GLN A 557 18.20 -16.81 -11.60
CA GLN A 557 18.93 -16.96 -12.85
C GLN A 557 20.39 -16.48 -12.73
N GLU A 558 20.63 -15.36 -12.04
CA GLU A 558 21.99 -14.88 -11.75
C GLU A 558 22.76 -15.86 -10.87
N SER A 559 22.11 -16.45 -9.88
CA SER A 559 22.73 -17.48 -9.02
C SER A 559 23.09 -18.75 -9.81
N ARG A 560 22.20 -19.18 -10.74
CA ARG A 560 22.48 -20.31 -11.64
C ARG A 560 23.64 -20.01 -12.60
N LEU A 561 23.72 -18.80 -13.13
CA LEU A 561 24.84 -18.36 -13.99
C LEU A 561 26.15 -18.35 -13.21
N ARG A 562 26.17 -17.84 -11.97
CA ARG A 562 27.35 -17.87 -11.10
C ARG A 562 27.83 -19.30 -10.83
N LEU A 563 26.89 -20.23 -10.53
CA LEU A 563 27.19 -21.65 -10.37
C LEU A 563 27.76 -22.27 -11.65
N LEU A 564 27.21 -21.91 -12.81
CA LEU A 564 27.73 -22.36 -14.11
C LEU A 564 29.15 -21.86 -14.37
N TYR A 565 29.42 -20.59 -14.11
CA TYR A 565 30.77 -20.01 -14.23
C TYR A 565 31.76 -20.66 -13.26
N THR A 566 31.38 -20.90 -12.00
CA THR A 566 32.25 -21.58 -11.04
C THR A 566 32.52 -23.03 -11.45
N ALA A 567 31.52 -23.74 -12.01
CA ALA A 567 31.72 -25.09 -12.52
C ALA A 567 32.64 -25.12 -13.75
N ILE A 568 32.52 -24.14 -14.66
CA ILE A 568 33.40 -24.00 -15.83
C ILE A 568 34.86 -23.73 -15.38
N ILE A 569 35.05 -22.82 -14.43
CA ILE A 569 36.37 -22.51 -13.88
C ILE A 569 36.97 -23.73 -13.17
N ALA A 570 36.19 -24.45 -12.37
CA ALA A 570 36.64 -25.70 -11.74
C ALA A 570 36.99 -26.74 -12.77
N GLY A 571 36.19 -26.92 -13.83
CA GLY A 571 36.50 -27.81 -14.95
C GLY A 571 37.83 -27.46 -15.66
N ALA A 572 38.04 -26.16 -15.93
CA ALA A 572 39.27 -25.66 -16.53
C ALA A 572 40.49 -25.93 -15.66
N LEU A 573 40.35 -25.74 -14.34
CA LEU A 573 41.42 -26.04 -13.37
C LEU A 573 41.75 -27.54 -13.31
N ILE A 574 40.74 -28.42 -13.37
CA ILE A 574 40.90 -29.85 -13.44
C ILE A 574 41.65 -30.25 -14.73
N ILE A 575 41.24 -29.70 -15.88
CA ILE A 575 41.92 -29.95 -17.17
C ILE A 575 43.38 -29.46 -17.12
N ALA A 576 43.64 -28.26 -16.57
CA ALA A 576 45.00 -27.77 -16.39
C ALA A 576 45.84 -28.68 -15.46
N LEU A 577 45.23 -29.18 -14.38
CA LEU A 577 45.88 -30.14 -13.50
C LEU A 577 46.19 -31.46 -14.20
N LEU A 578 45.24 -31.98 -14.98
CA LEU A 578 45.47 -33.20 -15.80
C LEU A 578 46.58 -33.01 -16.84
N ILE A 579 46.62 -31.87 -17.52
CA ILE A 579 47.69 -31.53 -18.46
C ILE A 579 49.04 -31.45 -17.68
N PHE A 580 49.06 -30.80 -16.54
CA PHE A 580 50.27 -30.72 -15.69
C PHE A 580 50.73 -32.11 -15.25
N VAL A 581 49.82 -32.97 -14.77
CA VAL A 581 50.13 -34.36 -14.37
C VAL A 581 50.62 -35.14 -15.60
N PHE A 582 50.00 -35.02 -16.77
CA PHE A 582 50.41 -35.66 -18.00
C PHE A 582 51.83 -35.26 -18.44
N LEU A 583 52.10 -33.93 -18.37
CA LEU A 583 53.44 -33.43 -18.68
C LEU A 583 54.49 -33.92 -17.69
N ARG A 584 54.12 -34.02 -16.40
CA ARG A 584 55.00 -34.56 -15.37
C ARG A 584 55.25 -36.06 -15.50
N ILE A 585 54.22 -36.83 -15.87
CA ILE A 585 54.35 -38.26 -16.16
C ILE A 585 55.23 -38.46 -17.40
N LYS A 586 55.07 -37.63 -18.47
CA LYS A 586 55.91 -37.70 -19.67
C LYS A 586 57.36 -37.39 -19.31
N LYS A 587 57.65 -36.39 -18.46
CA LYS A 587 59.01 -36.09 -17.99
C LYS A 587 59.55 -37.19 -17.09
N LEU A 588 58.68 -37.78 -16.26
CA LEU A 588 59.05 -38.90 -15.40
C LEU A 588 59.42 -40.18 -16.21
N ASN A 589 58.61 -40.44 -17.29
CA ASN A 589 58.89 -41.60 -18.15
C ASN A 589 60.24 -41.49 -18.90
N VAL A 590 60.61 -40.24 -19.31
CA VAL A 590 61.95 -40.01 -19.89
C VAL A 590 63.03 -40.28 -18.84
N THR A 591 62.81 -39.81 -17.62
CA THR A 591 63.77 -40.04 -16.52
C THR A 591 63.82 -41.53 -16.07
N ILE A 592 62.69 -42.24 -16.18
CA ILE A 592 62.62 -43.68 -15.88
C ILE A 592 63.34 -44.49 -16.96
N THR A 593 63.25 -44.08 -18.24
CA THR A 593 63.99 -44.76 -19.33
C THR A 593 65.47 -44.63 -19.14
N GLU A 594 66.00 -43.43 -18.79
CA GLU A 594 67.44 -43.20 -18.46
C GLU A 594 67.81 -43.97 -17.20
N LYS A 595 66.98 -44.10 -16.19
CA LYS A 595 67.30 -44.91 -14.99
C LYS A 595 67.20 -46.42 -15.21
N ASN A 596 66.39 -46.91 -16.14
CA ASN A 596 66.28 -48.34 -16.44
C ASN A 596 67.51 -48.85 -17.10
N GLU A 597 68.27 -48.03 -17.89
CA GLU A 597 69.55 -48.39 -18.40
C GLU A 597 70.63 -48.51 -17.30
N ASP A 598 70.47 -47.64 -16.23
CA ASP A 598 71.33 -47.71 -15.06
C ASP A 598 71.04 -48.92 -14.11
N ILE A 599 69.72 -49.26 -14.00
CA ILE A 599 69.25 -50.39 -13.22
C ILE A 599 69.69 -51.76 -13.78
N GLN A 600 69.79 -51.90 -15.14
CA GLN A 600 70.29 -53.08 -15.75
C GLN A 600 71.76 -53.34 -15.40
N ARG A 601 72.51 -52.26 -15.13
CA ARG A 601 73.94 -52.38 -14.63
C ARG A 601 74.01 -52.72 -13.12
N GLN A 602 72.96 -52.37 -12.36
CA GLN A 602 72.94 -52.69 -10.92
C GLN A 602 72.34 -54.09 -10.62
N SER A 603 71.46 -54.59 -11.54
CA SER A 603 70.81 -55.91 -11.39
C SER A 603 71.84 -57.11 -11.30
N ALA A 604 72.99 -56.92 -11.89
CA ALA A 604 74.01 -57.88 -11.70
C ALA A 604 74.67 -57.99 -10.27
N LYS A 605 74.53 -56.87 -9.56
CA LYS A 605 74.94 -56.79 -8.11
C LYS A 605 73.89 -57.23 -7.12
N LEU A 606 72.62 -57.24 -7.56
CA LEU A 606 71.45 -57.46 -6.66
C LEU A 606 71.10 -58.94 -6.45
N ILE A 607 71.73 -59.85 -7.23
CA ILE A 607 71.47 -61.28 -7.05
C ILE A 607 72.11 -61.79 -5.79
N GLU A 608 73.17 -61.13 -5.34
CA GLU A 608 73.87 -61.50 -4.12
C GLU A 608 73.16 -61.00 -2.81
N VAL A 609 72.34 -59.94 -2.95
CA VAL A 609 71.60 -59.34 -1.79
C VAL A 609 70.23 -60.03 -1.59
N ASN A 610 69.65 -60.66 -2.61
CA ASN A 610 68.36 -61.29 -2.56
C ASN A 610 68.25 -62.55 -1.71
N GLN A 611 69.33 -63.18 -1.32
CA GLN A 611 69.35 -64.32 -0.38
C GLN A 611 69.14 -63.87 1.05
N GLU A 612 69.48 -62.62 1.39
CA GLU A 612 69.26 -62.03 2.75
C GLU A 612 67.92 -61.42 2.95
N LEU A 613 67.26 -60.97 1.84
CA LEU A 613 65.92 -60.32 1.86
C LEU A 613 64.76 -61.31 2.08
N SER A 614 64.95 -62.58 1.79
CA SER A 614 63.94 -63.63 1.96
C SER A 614 63.61 -63.86 3.47
N ARG A 615 64.49 -63.44 4.36
CA ARG A 615 64.29 -63.58 5.80
C ARG A 615 63.43 -62.48 6.40
N LEU A 616 63.47 -61.31 5.79
CA LEU A 616 62.70 -60.11 6.22
C LEU A 616 61.26 -60.12 5.70
N TYR A 617 60.94 -60.89 4.64
CA TYR A 617 59.56 -60.94 4.11
C TYR A 617 58.57 -61.71 4.98
N SER A 618 59.07 -62.56 5.91
CA SER A 618 58.20 -63.26 6.86
C SER A 618 57.67 -62.35 7.99
N GLU A 619 58.37 -61.27 8.37
CA GLU A 619 57.98 -60.31 9.41
C GLU A 619 56.97 -59.25 8.89
N VAL A 620 57.08 -58.89 7.61
CA VAL A 620 56.20 -57.89 7.00
C VAL A 620 54.80 -58.45 6.67
N SER A 621 54.66 -59.78 6.50
CA SER A 621 53.38 -60.40 6.23
C SER A 621 52.36 -60.35 7.40
N GLU A 622 52.90 -60.37 8.64
CA GLU A 622 52.09 -60.30 9.86
C GLU A 622 51.47 -58.87 10.05
N GLN A 623 52.22 -57.82 9.72
CA GLN A 623 51.75 -56.43 9.82
C GLN A 623 50.72 -56.06 8.73
N LYS A 624 50.77 -56.79 7.58
CA LYS A 624 49.79 -56.53 6.47
C LYS A 624 48.38 -56.99 6.80
N ASP A 625 48.27 -58.06 7.56
CA ASP A 625 46.94 -58.58 7.93
C ASP A 625 46.23 -57.72 8.98
N GLU A 626 47.00 -57.06 9.86
CA GLU A 626 46.47 -56.14 10.85
C GLU A 626 45.93 -54.82 10.23
N ILE A 627 46.58 -54.30 9.21
CA ILE A 627 46.15 -53.12 8.43
C ILE A 627 44.89 -53.42 7.59
N GLN A 628 44.78 -54.65 7.07
CA GLN A 628 43.56 -55.04 6.33
C GLN A 628 42.31 -55.21 7.21
N ALA A 629 42.48 -55.53 8.50
CA ALA A 629 41.40 -55.59 9.47
C ALA A 629 40.85 -54.18 9.75
N GLN A 630 41.74 -53.19 9.99
CA GLN A 630 41.38 -51.79 10.24
C GLN A 630 40.72 -51.12 9.02
N ALA A 631 41.14 -51.46 7.78
CA ALA A 631 40.55 -50.96 6.57
C ALA A 631 39.11 -51.45 6.32
N ARG A 632 38.76 -52.65 6.80
CA ARG A 632 37.38 -53.19 6.71
C ARG A 632 36.45 -52.48 7.70
N GLU A 633 36.92 -52.19 8.90
CA GLU A 633 36.16 -51.46 9.92
C GLU A 633 35.85 -50.02 9.48
N LEU A 634 36.82 -49.36 8.84
CA LEU A 634 36.64 -48.01 8.29
C LEU A 634 35.64 -47.98 7.10
N SER A 635 35.58 -49.08 6.32
CA SER A 635 34.67 -49.21 5.18
C SER A 635 33.23 -49.42 5.62
N GLU A 636 32.97 -50.13 6.74
CA GLU A 636 31.66 -50.28 7.31
C GLU A 636 31.10 -48.95 7.88
N ILE A 637 31.94 -48.20 8.58
CA ILE A 637 31.53 -46.90 9.10
C ILE A 637 31.18 -45.93 7.97
N ASN A 638 31.96 -45.91 6.89
CA ASN A 638 31.66 -45.09 5.73
C ASN A 638 30.35 -45.46 5.03
N LYS A 639 30.00 -46.73 5.02
CA LYS A 639 28.74 -47.21 4.46
C LYS A 639 27.54 -46.72 5.27
N HIS A 640 27.59 -46.74 6.59
CA HIS A 640 26.55 -46.19 7.45
C HIS A 640 26.36 -44.68 7.33
N VAL A 641 27.43 -43.92 7.11
CA VAL A 641 27.35 -42.45 6.87
C VAL A 641 26.70 -42.13 5.53
N ILE A 642 26.99 -42.93 4.49
CA ILE A 642 26.38 -42.77 3.17
C ILE A 642 24.86 -43.07 3.19
N ASP A 643 24.46 -44.15 3.90
CA ASP A 643 23.06 -44.54 4.02
C ASP A 643 22.25 -43.52 4.85
N ALA A 644 22.84 -42.93 5.92
CA ALA A 644 22.22 -41.89 6.70
C ALA A 644 22.04 -40.56 5.91
N ASN A 645 23.00 -40.20 5.07
CA ASN A 645 22.89 -39.02 4.21
C ASN A 645 21.85 -39.20 3.11
N ARG A 646 21.72 -40.43 2.53
CA ARG A 646 20.62 -40.73 1.58
C ARG A 646 19.25 -40.61 2.22
N GLY A 647 19.08 -41.09 3.46
CA GLY A 647 17.82 -40.93 4.18
C GLY A 647 17.45 -39.47 4.44
N LEU A 648 18.43 -38.63 4.72
CA LEU A 648 18.21 -37.19 4.94
C LEU A 648 17.81 -36.47 3.66
N GLU A 649 18.45 -36.79 2.52
CA GLU A 649 18.11 -36.21 1.20
C GLU A 649 16.69 -36.60 0.75
N GLN A 650 16.26 -37.84 1.01
CA GLN A 650 14.90 -38.25 0.71
C GLN A 650 13.89 -37.50 1.56
N LEU A 651 14.12 -37.33 2.86
CA LEU A 651 13.22 -36.59 3.75
C LEU A 651 13.10 -35.11 3.38
N VAL A 652 14.20 -34.48 3.00
CA VAL A 652 14.21 -33.06 2.53
C VAL A 652 13.42 -32.93 1.23
N THR A 653 13.57 -33.88 0.31
CA THR A 653 12.85 -33.85 -0.98
C THR A 653 11.35 -34.03 -0.78
N GLU A 654 10.93 -34.95 0.10
CA GLU A 654 9.54 -35.20 0.42
C GLU A 654 8.88 -33.98 1.10
N LYS A 655 9.53 -33.38 2.09
CA LYS A 655 9.01 -32.20 2.79
C LYS A 655 8.95 -30.95 1.89
N THR A 656 9.88 -30.81 0.96
CA THR A 656 9.84 -29.72 -0.02
C THR A 656 8.68 -29.89 -1.02
N ALA A 657 8.39 -31.10 -1.43
CA ALA A 657 7.27 -31.39 -2.32
C ALA A 657 5.91 -31.13 -1.62
N GLU A 658 5.79 -31.53 -0.34
CA GLU A 658 4.59 -31.30 0.47
C GLU A 658 4.32 -29.80 0.65
N LEU A 659 5.36 -29.02 0.98
CA LEU A 659 5.24 -27.56 1.14
C LEU A 659 4.81 -26.86 -0.16
N ARG A 660 5.34 -27.31 -1.30
CA ARG A 660 4.99 -26.74 -2.60
C ARG A 660 3.52 -27.00 -2.94
N ARG A 661 3.01 -28.20 -2.67
CA ARG A 661 1.62 -28.56 -2.92
C ARG A 661 0.65 -27.73 -2.08
N THR A 662 0.97 -27.54 -0.79
CA THR A 662 0.14 -26.74 0.11
C THR A 662 0.11 -25.25 -0.33
N ASN A 663 1.20 -24.73 -0.85
CA ASN A 663 1.27 -23.36 -1.33
C ASN A 663 0.48 -23.16 -2.63
N GLU A 664 0.49 -24.13 -3.54
CA GLU A 664 -0.31 -24.11 -4.77
C GLU A 664 -1.82 -24.16 -4.46
N GLU A 665 -2.24 -24.92 -3.46
CA GLU A 665 -3.62 -24.98 -2.99
C GLU A 665 -4.07 -23.66 -2.36
N LEU A 666 -3.23 -23.03 -1.56
CA LEU A 666 -3.49 -21.71 -0.95
C LEU A 666 -3.68 -20.62 -2.01
N ILE A 667 -2.85 -20.60 -3.04
CA ILE A 667 -2.95 -19.63 -4.16
C ILE A 667 -4.27 -19.84 -4.92
N LYS A 668 -4.67 -21.08 -5.16
CA LYS A 668 -5.93 -21.41 -5.83
C LYS A 668 -7.12 -20.88 -5.04
N HIS A 669 -7.17 -21.16 -3.74
CA HIS A 669 -8.27 -20.69 -2.88
C HIS A 669 -8.36 -19.18 -2.79
N ASN A 670 -7.24 -18.49 -2.78
CA ASN A 670 -7.21 -17.02 -2.75
C ASN A 670 -7.77 -16.41 -4.06
N ASN A 671 -7.40 -16.98 -5.20
CA ASN A 671 -7.92 -16.52 -6.50
C ASN A 671 -9.43 -16.74 -6.64
N GLU A 672 -9.95 -17.86 -6.14
CA GLU A 672 -11.40 -18.14 -6.12
C GLU A 672 -12.16 -17.14 -5.26
N LEU A 673 -11.59 -16.73 -4.12
CA LEU A 673 -12.18 -15.75 -3.21
C LEU A 673 -12.24 -14.35 -3.85
N LEU A 674 -11.18 -13.97 -4.56
CA LEU A 674 -11.09 -12.68 -5.28
C LEU A 674 -12.11 -12.61 -6.43
N GLN A 675 -12.25 -13.70 -7.21
CA GLN A 675 -13.21 -13.77 -8.29
C GLN A 675 -14.65 -13.73 -7.79
N PHE A 676 -14.94 -14.38 -6.66
CA PHE A 676 -16.23 -14.29 -6.01
C PHE A 676 -16.57 -12.88 -5.58
N SER A 677 -15.65 -12.19 -4.90
CA SER A 677 -15.83 -10.83 -4.42
C SER A 677 -16.10 -9.83 -5.55
N TYR A 678 -15.39 -9.97 -6.67
CA TYR A 678 -15.59 -9.15 -7.87
C TYR A 678 -16.99 -9.33 -8.47
N THR A 679 -17.40 -10.60 -8.61
CA THR A 679 -18.71 -10.94 -9.23
C THR A 679 -19.88 -10.44 -8.38
N VAL A 680 -19.76 -10.52 -7.06
CA VAL A 680 -20.75 -9.99 -6.12
C VAL A 680 -20.90 -8.49 -6.28
N SER A 681 -19.78 -7.77 -6.26
CA SER A 681 -19.78 -6.30 -6.36
C SER A 681 -20.35 -5.80 -7.70
N HIS A 682 -20.02 -6.48 -8.79
CA HIS A 682 -20.52 -6.14 -10.11
C HIS A 682 -22.04 -6.28 -10.21
N ASN A 683 -22.59 -7.35 -9.65
CA ASN A 683 -24.03 -7.65 -9.80
C ASN A 683 -24.95 -6.89 -8.83
N LEU A 684 -24.41 -6.38 -7.73
CA LEU A 684 -25.12 -5.45 -6.87
C LEU A 684 -25.19 -4.04 -7.47
N ARG A 685 -24.18 -3.65 -8.25
CA ARG A 685 -24.10 -2.29 -8.82
C ARG A 685 -25.25 -1.95 -9.77
N GLY A 686 -25.65 -2.86 -10.61
CA GLY A 686 -26.70 -2.64 -11.62
C GLY A 686 -28.04 -2.23 -11.01
N PRO A 687 -28.64 -3.06 -10.13
CA PRO A 687 -29.89 -2.73 -9.44
C PRO A 687 -29.81 -1.45 -8.61
N VAL A 688 -28.69 -1.24 -7.89
CA VAL A 688 -28.48 -0.03 -7.07
C VAL A 688 -28.45 1.22 -7.95
N ALA A 689 -27.75 1.19 -9.08
CA ALA A 689 -27.70 2.31 -10.02
C ALA A 689 -29.09 2.62 -10.63
N ARG A 690 -29.87 1.57 -10.95
CA ARG A 690 -31.25 1.76 -11.43
C ARG A 690 -32.14 2.36 -10.36
N LEU A 691 -32.05 1.90 -9.10
CA LEU A 691 -32.80 2.48 -7.99
C LEU A 691 -32.49 3.96 -7.78
N LEU A 692 -31.20 4.33 -7.84
CA LEU A 692 -30.77 5.72 -7.72
C LEU A 692 -31.24 6.57 -8.90
N GLY A 693 -31.21 6.02 -10.12
CA GLY A 693 -31.76 6.67 -11.31
C GLY A 693 -33.28 6.92 -11.22
N LEU A 694 -34.02 5.89 -10.79
CA LEU A 694 -35.47 5.99 -10.58
C LEU A 694 -35.83 6.96 -9.45
N ALA A 695 -35.06 7.00 -8.37
CA ALA A 695 -35.22 7.97 -7.29
C ALA A 695 -34.99 9.42 -7.79
N SER A 696 -34.01 9.61 -8.69
CA SER A 696 -33.75 10.92 -9.30
C SER A 696 -34.87 11.35 -10.24
N LEU A 697 -35.43 10.43 -11.00
CA LEU A 697 -36.56 10.68 -11.86
C LEU A 697 -37.83 11.01 -11.05
N MET A 698 -38.05 10.31 -9.94
CA MET A 698 -39.19 10.56 -9.03
C MET A 698 -39.15 11.97 -8.41
N ASN A 699 -37.95 12.50 -8.14
CA ASN A 699 -37.78 13.85 -7.64
C ASN A 699 -37.95 14.96 -8.70
N ALA A 700 -37.87 14.61 -9.99
CA ALA A 700 -37.98 15.54 -11.12
C ALA A 700 -39.41 15.54 -11.75
N GLU A 701 -40.18 14.50 -11.48
CA GLU A 701 -41.49 14.27 -12.12
C GLU A 701 -42.60 15.01 -11.33
N LYS A 702 -43.48 15.67 -12.06
CA LYS A 702 -44.62 16.42 -11.51
C LYS A 702 -45.98 15.78 -11.82
N ASP A 703 -46.00 14.77 -12.68
CA ASP A 703 -47.24 14.09 -13.07
C ASP A 703 -47.47 12.85 -12.18
N LEU A 704 -48.67 12.72 -11.66
CA LEU A 704 -49.07 11.70 -10.70
C LEU A 704 -49.04 10.29 -11.30
N ASP A 705 -49.39 10.15 -12.59
CA ASP A 705 -49.44 8.87 -13.28
C ASP A 705 -48.03 8.36 -13.63
N ASN A 706 -47.15 9.25 -14.03
CA ASN A 706 -45.72 8.92 -14.26
C ASN A 706 -45.02 8.59 -12.95
N THR A 707 -45.33 9.30 -11.85
CA THR A 707 -44.78 9.01 -10.52
C THR A 707 -45.17 7.59 -10.06
N LYS A 708 -46.41 7.15 -10.34
CA LYS A 708 -46.88 5.81 -9.98
C LYS A 708 -46.13 4.70 -10.75
N GLN A 709 -45.82 4.94 -12.02
CA GLN A 709 -45.00 4.01 -12.81
C GLN A 709 -43.56 3.95 -12.30
N ILE A 710 -42.98 5.09 -11.92
CA ILE A 710 -41.64 5.12 -11.34
C ILE A 710 -41.61 4.35 -10.01
N VAL A 711 -42.60 4.51 -9.14
CA VAL A 711 -42.75 3.77 -7.88
C VAL A 711 -42.84 2.26 -8.12
N ASP A 712 -43.63 1.83 -9.13
CA ASP A 712 -43.69 0.40 -9.49
C ASP A 712 -42.33 -0.14 -9.96
N HIS A 713 -41.61 0.63 -10.76
CA HIS A 713 -40.24 0.27 -11.17
C HIS A 713 -39.23 0.26 -10.01
N VAL A 714 -39.37 1.17 -9.05
CA VAL A 714 -38.54 1.16 -7.80
C VAL A 714 -38.82 -0.13 -7.03
N GLY A 715 -40.10 -0.50 -6.86
CA GLY A 715 -40.52 -1.73 -6.20
C GLY A 715 -39.96 -2.98 -6.88
N LYS A 716 -40.04 -3.07 -8.20
CA LYS A 716 -39.48 -4.16 -8.99
C LYS A 716 -37.95 -4.26 -8.84
N THR A 717 -37.26 -3.13 -8.96
CA THR A 717 -35.78 -3.11 -8.87
C THR A 717 -35.31 -3.40 -7.45
N ALA A 718 -36.04 -2.95 -6.43
CA ALA A 718 -35.76 -3.29 -5.03
C ALA A 718 -35.95 -4.80 -4.76
N GLY A 719 -37.01 -5.39 -5.36
CA GLY A 719 -37.24 -6.82 -5.33
C GLY A 719 -36.12 -7.63 -6.03
N GLU A 720 -35.63 -7.13 -7.17
CA GLU A 720 -34.45 -7.72 -7.84
C GLU A 720 -33.20 -7.69 -6.95
N LEU A 721 -32.96 -6.60 -6.26
CA LEU A 721 -31.82 -6.44 -5.33
C LEU A 721 -31.93 -7.39 -4.13
N ASP A 722 -33.11 -7.47 -3.51
CA ASP A 722 -33.38 -8.38 -2.39
C ASP A 722 -33.13 -9.84 -2.78
N LEU A 723 -33.55 -10.21 -3.96
CA LEU A 723 -33.29 -11.52 -4.50
C LEU A 723 -31.80 -11.79 -4.80
N VAL A 724 -31.04 -10.80 -5.25
CA VAL A 724 -29.58 -10.95 -5.42
C VAL A 724 -28.91 -11.15 -4.06
N ILE A 725 -29.32 -10.44 -3.02
CA ILE A 725 -28.81 -10.58 -1.66
C ILE A 725 -29.15 -11.96 -1.10
N LYS A 726 -30.36 -12.46 -1.30
CA LYS A 726 -30.78 -13.82 -0.89
C LYS A 726 -29.99 -14.91 -1.60
N ASP A 727 -29.71 -14.74 -2.88
CA ASP A 727 -28.91 -15.68 -3.65
C ASP A 727 -27.45 -15.72 -3.13
N LEU A 728 -26.89 -14.55 -2.79
CA LEU A 728 -25.56 -14.44 -2.18
C LEU A 728 -25.50 -15.08 -0.79
N SER A 729 -26.54 -14.88 0.03
CA SER A 729 -26.63 -15.49 1.35
C SER A 729 -26.63 -17.02 1.25
N LYS A 730 -27.36 -17.58 0.28
CA LYS A 730 -27.35 -19.04 0.02
C LYS A 730 -25.95 -19.56 -0.37
N ILE A 731 -25.22 -18.82 -1.19
CA ILE A 731 -23.85 -19.20 -1.59
C ILE A 731 -22.90 -19.17 -0.39
N LEU A 732 -23.03 -18.16 0.51
CA LEU A 732 -22.22 -18.08 1.72
C LEU A 732 -22.57 -19.16 2.74
N GLU A 733 -23.83 -19.53 2.86
CA GLU A 733 -24.27 -20.63 3.72
C GLU A 733 -23.68 -21.97 3.24
N LEU A 734 -23.66 -22.23 1.95
CA LEU A 734 -23.07 -23.44 1.36
C LEU A 734 -21.57 -23.57 1.71
N ARG A 735 -20.84 -22.47 1.83
CA ARG A 735 -19.41 -22.47 2.21
C ARG A 735 -19.16 -22.65 3.71
N ARG A 736 -20.17 -22.47 4.57
CA ARG A 736 -20.05 -22.55 6.04
C ARG A 736 -20.41 -23.93 6.62
N GLN A 737 -20.99 -24.84 5.85
CA GLN A 737 -21.40 -26.12 6.39
C GLN A 737 -20.23 -27.08 6.62
N PRO A 738 -20.15 -27.76 7.78
CA PRO A 738 -19.09 -28.74 8.07
C PRO A 738 -19.19 -29.98 7.19
N LYS A 739 -18.03 -30.56 6.86
CA LYS A 739 -17.83 -31.66 5.90
C LYS A 739 -18.45 -33.06 6.27
N HIS A 740 -19.34 -33.15 7.26
CA HIS A 740 -19.73 -34.44 7.82
C HIS A 740 -21.25 -34.59 8.04
N PHE A 741 -22.03 -34.60 6.96
CA PHE A 741 -23.38 -35.22 7.00
C PHE A 741 -23.60 -36.01 5.71
N HIS A 742 -23.47 -37.35 5.78
CA HIS A 742 -23.84 -38.24 4.72
C HIS A 742 -25.11 -38.96 5.15
N ASP A 743 -26.21 -38.67 4.45
CA ASP A 743 -27.48 -39.35 4.63
C ASP A 743 -27.65 -40.43 3.57
N HIS A 744 -28.39 -41.52 3.90
CA HIS A 744 -28.94 -42.37 2.89
C HIS A 744 -30.06 -41.63 2.14
N VAL A 745 -29.82 -41.33 0.89
CA VAL A 745 -30.72 -40.50 0.05
C VAL A 745 -31.39 -41.39 -0.99
N ASP A 746 -32.68 -41.59 -0.84
CA ASP A 746 -33.52 -42.26 -1.86
C ASP A 746 -33.71 -41.30 -3.05
N LEU A 747 -33.13 -41.64 -4.18
CA LEU A 747 -33.14 -40.81 -5.39
C LEU A 747 -34.56 -40.63 -5.96
N GLN A 748 -35.39 -41.67 -5.88
CA GLN A 748 -36.77 -41.62 -6.37
C GLN A 748 -37.61 -40.70 -5.52
N ALA A 749 -37.46 -40.73 -4.21
CA ALA A 749 -38.17 -39.87 -3.28
C ALA A 749 -37.81 -38.40 -3.50
N GLU A 750 -36.53 -38.05 -3.62
CA GLU A 750 -36.06 -36.66 -3.85
C GLU A 750 -36.42 -36.16 -5.27
N TRP A 751 -36.45 -37.06 -6.27
CA TRP A 751 -36.95 -36.74 -7.60
C TRP A 751 -38.43 -36.34 -7.58
N GLN A 752 -39.29 -37.16 -6.95
CA GLN A 752 -40.73 -36.87 -6.81
C GLN A 752 -40.98 -35.59 -6.04
N LYS A 753 -40.18 -35.32 -5.01
CA LYS A 753 -40.26 -34.10 -4.23
C LYS A 753 -39.90 -32.88 -5.10
N SER A 754 -38.89 -32.98 -5.94
CA SER A 754 -38.49 -31.90 -6.86
C SER A 754 -39.56 -31.60 -7.91
N ILE A 755 -40.25 -32.64 -8.42
CA ILE A 755 -41.39 -32.46 -9.32
C ILE A 755 -42.54 -31.76 -8.57
N SER A 756 -42.81 -32.18 -7.33
CA SER A 756 -43.88 -31.56 -6.53
C SER A 756 -43.65 -30.05 -6.27
N LEU A 757 -42.41 -29.65 -6.07
CA LEU A 757 -42.02 -28.23 -5.88
C LEU A 757 -42.20 -27.39 -7.16
N LEU A 758 -42.22 -28.00 -8.32
CA LEU A 758 -42.39 -27.36 -9.62
C LEU A 758 -43.77 -27.53 -10.23
N ARG A 759 -44.73 -28.07 -9.46
CA ARG A 759 -46.05 -28.49 -9.94
C ARG A 759 -46.84 -27.36 -10.63
N ASP A 760 -46.71 -26.14 -10.08
CA ASP A 760 -47.42 -24.94 -10.63
C ASP A 760 -46.87 -24.50 -12.00
N ASN A 761 -45.68 -24.95 -12.37
CA ASN A 761 -45.03 -24.67 -13.65
C ASN A 761 -45.24 -25.76 -14.72
N LEU A 762 -45.90 -26.85 -14.35
CA LEU A 762 -46.23 -27.95 -15.26
C LEU A 762 -47.57 -27.70 -15.95
N SER A 763 -47.60 -27.83 -17.26
CA SER A 763 -48.82 -27.70 -18.06
C SER A 763 -49.59 -29.01 -18.25
N GLY A 764 -49.03 -30.12 -17.79
CA GLY A 764 -49.60 -31.47 -17.90
C GLY A 764 -49.32 -32.17 -19.25
N SER A 765 -48.58 -31.50 -20.14
CA SER A 765 -48.15 -32.07 -21.43
C SER A 765 -46.73 -32.58 -21.43
N GLU A 766 -46.01 -32.39 -20.31
CA GLU A 766 -44.62 -32.81 -20.16
C GLU A 766 -44.49 -34.29 -19.81
N GLU A 767 -43.53 -35.00 -20.41
CA GLU A 767 -43.17 -36.37 -20.12
C GLU A 767 -41.89 -36.42 -19.25
N ILE A 768 -42.06 -36.51 -17.92
CA ILE A 768 -40.96 -36.47 -16.95
C ILE A 768 -40.81 -37.87 -16.33
N THR A 769 -39.74 -38.58 -16.72
CA THR A 769 -39.47 -39.96 -16.34
C THR A 769 -38.19 -40.06 -15.57
N ALA A 770 -38.09 -41.09 -14.73
CA ALA A 770 -36.81 -41.44 -14.09
C ALA A 770 -36.73 -42.97 -13.87
N ASP A 771 -35.53 -43.49 -14.03
CA ASP A 771 -35.21 -44.88 -13.69
C ASP A 771 -33.93 -44.93 -12.84
N PHE A 772 -34.12 -45.09 -11.54
CA PHE A 772 -33.03 -45.20 -10.57
C PHE A 772 -32.82 -46.64 -10.06
N LYS A 773 -33.31 -47.65 -10.78
CA LYS A 773 -33.21 -49.07 -10.35
C LYS A 773 -31.78 -49.55 -10.23
N ALA A 774 -30.85 -49.07 -11.03
CA ALA A 774 -29.44 -49.45 -10.99
C ALA A 774 -28.68 -48.93 -9.74
N LEU A 775 -29.12 -47.79 -9.18
CA LEU A 775 -28.64 -47.21 -7.94
C LEU A 775 -29.77 -46.41 -7.29
N PRO A 776 -30.63 -47.08 -6.48
CA PRO A 776 -31.83 -46.41 -5.91
C PRO A 776 -31.53 -45.45 -4.77
N GLU A 777 -30.48 -45.73 -4.02
CA GLU A 777 -30.01 -44.93 -2.87
C GLU A 777 -28.56 -44.48 -3.03
N LEU A 778 -28.27 -43.33 -2.49
CA LEU A 778 -26.94 -42.76 -2.54
C LEU A 778 -26.55 -42.21 -1.17
N MET A 779 -25.38 -42.57 -0.67
CA MET A 779 -24.81 -42.01 0.55
C MET A 779 -24.20 -40.64 0.24
N THR A 780 -24.93 -39.56 0.55
CA THR A 780 -24.49 -38.20 0.23
C THR A 780 -25.32 -37.14 1.01
N VAL A 781 -25.15 -35.88 0.69
CA VAL A 781 -25.89 -34.77 1.31
C VAL A 781 -27.28 -34.65 0.65
N ARG A 782 -28.35 -34.95 1.37
CA ARG A 782 -29.74 -34.90 0.88
C ARG A 782 -30.12 -33.57 0.23
N ALA A 783 -29.77 -32.47 0.87
CA ALA A 783 -30.05 -31.10 0.36
C ALA A 783 -29.37 -30.82 -1.00
N MET A 784 -28.24 -31.46 -1.26
CA MET A 784 -27.52 -31.34 -2.54
C MET A 784 -28.27 -32.06 -3.65
N VAL A 785 -28.72 -33.29 -3.40
CA VAL A 785 -29.48 -34.08 -4.39
C VAL A 785 -30.79 -33.37 -4.73
N GLN A 786 -31.49 -32.87 -3.73
CA GLN A 786 -32.71 -32.10 -3.93
C GLN A 786 -32.45 -30.83 -4.75
N SER A 787 -31.39 -30.07 -4.42
CA SER A 787 -30.98 -28.91 -5.17
C SER A 787 -30.59 -29.23 -6.61
N LEU A 788 -29.88 -30.32 -6.83
CA LEU A 788 -29.51 -30.81 -8.16
C LEU A 788 -30.77 -31.05 -9.02
N PHE A 789 -31.67 -31.89 -8.56
CA PHE A 789 -32.89 -32.23 -9.32
C PHE A 789 -33.78 -30.99 -9.54
N TYR A 790 -33.95 -30.18 -8.52
CA TYR A 790 -34.72 -28.93 -8.65
C TYR A 790 -34.13 -27.98 -9.69
N ASN A 791 -32.81 -27.77 -9.67
CA ASN A 791 -32.18 -26.86 -10.61
C ASN A 791 -32.22 -27.38 -12.06
N LEU A 792 -31.98 -28.66 -12.27
CA LEU A 792 -32.03 -29.26 -13.62
C LEU A 792 -33.46 -29.25 -14.16
N LEU A 793 -34.44 -29.70 -13.39
CA LEU A 793 -35.86 -29.71 -13.78
C LEU A 793 -36.36 -28.25 -14.03
N SER A 794 -36.04 -27.31 -13.15
CA SER A 794 -36.42 -25.92 -13.34
C SER A 794 -35.82 -25.30 -14.62
N ASN A 795 -34.58 -25.70 -14.95
CA ASN A 795 -33.95 -25.28 -16.19
C ASN A 795 -34.65 -25.87 -17.41
N SER A 796 -34.95 -27.15 -17.42
CA SER A 796 -35.63 -27.82 -18.53
C SER A 796 -37.02 -27.24 -18.76
N LEU A 797 -37.74 -26.90 -17.69
CA LEU A 797 -39.05 -26.21 -17.81
C LEU A 797 -38.92 -24.80 -18.38
N LYS A 798 -37.91 -24.04 -18.00
CA LYS A 798 -37.66 -22.68 -18.49
C LYS A 798 -37.17 -22.65 -19.93
N PHE A 799 -36.36 -23.61 -20.33
CA PHE A 799 -35.73 -23.67 -21.65
C PHE A 799 -36.37 -24.72 -22.54
N ARG A 800 -37.65 -25.05 -22.28
CA ARG A 800 -38.44 -25.97 -23.14
C ARG A 800 -38.62 -25.38 -24.54
N SER A 801 -38.63 -26.21 -25.55
CA SER A 801 -38.93 -25.83 -26.91
C SER A 801 -40.45 -25.48 -27.04
N PRO A 802 -40.85 -24.45 -27.73
CA PRO A 802 -42.27 -24.17 -28.02
C PRO A 802 -42.86 -25.18 -29.03
N ASP A 803 -42.01 -25.82 -29.83
CA ASP A 803 -42.45 -26.63 -30.98
C ASP A 803 -42.67 -28.14 -30.63
N ARG A 804 -42.38 -28.57 -29.42
CA ARG A 804 -42.49 -29.95 -28.99
C ARG A 804 -42.74 -30.10 -27.48
N PRO A 805 -43.44 -31.14 -27.03
CA PRO A 805 -43.61 -31.43 -25.60
C PRO A 805 -42.24 -31.64 -24.92
N LEU A 806 -42.08 -31.13 -23.72
CA LEU A 806 -40.87 -31.36 -22.95
C LEU A 806 -40.79 -32.79 -22.53
N ARG A 807 -39.69 -33.45 -22.82
CA ARG A 807 -39.31 -34.77 -22.30
C ARG A 807 -38.07 -34.68 -21.43
N VAL A 808 -38.18 -35.20 -20.23
CA VAL A 808 -37.08 -35.27 -19.30
C VAL A 808 -36.90 -36.71 -18.86
N ASN A 809 -35.69 -37.21 -18.90
CA ASN A 809 -35.34 -38.52 -18.38
C ASN A 809 -34.12 -38.43 -17.44
N ALA A 810 -34.25 -39.01 -16.25
CA ALA A 810 -33.15 -39.13 -15.29
C ALA A 810 -32.86 -40.60 -15.00
N THR A 811 -31.57 -40.92 -14.97
CA THR A 811 -31.16 -42.33 -14.69
C THR A 811 -29.98 -42.33 -13.71
N SER A 812 -29.86 -43.42 -12.94
CA SER A 812 -28.70 -43.64 -12.09
C SER A 812 -27.95 -44.92 -12.55
N SER A 813 -26.61 -44.87 -12.43
CA SER A 813 -25.76 -46.05 -12.69
C SER A 813 -24.52 -46.00 -11.78
N LEU A 814 -23.84 -47.13 -11.72
CA LEU A 814 -22.56 -47.26 -11.03
C LEU A 814 -21.48 -47.40 -12.09
N ASP A 815 -20.43 -46.56 -12.04
CA ASP A 815 -19.31 -46.58 -12.96
C ASP A 815 -18.00 -46.34 -12.20
N ASP A 816 -17.09 -47.32 -12.24
CA ASP A 816 -15.76 -47.30 -11.63
C ASP A 816 -15.73 -46.78 -10.17
N GLY A 817 -16.67 -47.23 -9.35
CA GLY A 817 -16.79 -46.86 -7.94
C GLY A 817 -17.43 -45.47 -7.67
N ASN A 818 -17.97 -44.83 -8.71
CA ASN A 818 -18.71 -43.60 -8.61
C ASN A 818 -20.20 -43.82 -8.93
N ALA A 819 -21.06 -43.11 -8.21
CA ALA A 819 -22.46 -42.97 -8.60
C ALA A 819 -22.54 -42.00 -9.79
N VAL A 820 -23.18 -42.43 -10.86
CA VAL A 820 -23.39 -41.59 -12.04
C VAL A 820 -24.88 -41.31 -12.18
N LEU A 821 -25.26 -40.02 -12.10
CA LEU A 821 -26.63 -39.61 -12.40
C LEU A 821 -26.61 -38.92 -13.78
N THR A 822 -27.40 -39.46 -14.69
CA THR A 822 -27.55 -38.88 -16.03
C THR A 822 -28.94 -38.27 -16.14
N TYR A 823 -28.97 -36.97 -16.48
CA TYR A 823 -30.20 -36.20 -16.68
C TYR A 823 -30.23 -35.64 -18.10
N CYS A 824 -31.27 -35.93 -18.84
CA CYS A 824 -31.42 -35.55 -20.24
C CYS A 824 -32.75 -34.82 -20.45
N ASP A 825 -32.75 -33.73 -21.18
CA ASP A 825 -33.94 -33.02 -21.65
C ASP A 825 -33.89 -32.79 -23.17
N ASN A 826 -35.02 -32.56 -23.76
CA ASN A 826 -35.20 -32.20 -25.17
C ASN A 826 -35.53 -30.68 -25.34
N GLY A 827 -35.02 -29.84 -24.47
CA GLY A 827 -35.31 -28.41 -24.55
C GLY A 827 -34.61 -27.69 -25.72
N LEU A 828 -34.38 -26.38 -25.58
CA LEU A 828 -33.72 -25.56 -26.60
C LEU A 828 -32.25 -25.91 -26.83
N GLY A 829 -31.59 -26.51 -25.86
CA GLY A 829 -30.17 -26.79 -25.92
C GLY A 829 -29.31 -25.52 -26.07
N PHE A 830 -28.01 -25.69 -26.10
CA PHE A 830 -27.05 -24.61 -26.33
C PHE A 830 -25.73 -25.18 -26.87
N ASP A 831 -24.91 -24.33 -27.48
CA ASP A 831 -23.61 -24.72 -28.00
C ASP A 831 -22.58 -24.88 -26.86
N THR A 832 -22.22 -26.13 -26.55
CA THR A 832 -21.34 -26.47 -25.44
C THR A 832 -19.93 -25.98 -25.67
N GLU A 833 -19.40 -25.95 -26.90
CA GLU A 833 -18.04 -25.49 -27.19
C GLU A 833 -17.92 -23.97 -27.05
N LEU A 834 -18.92 -23.21 -27.49
CA LEU A 834 -18.96 -21.75 -27.36
C LEU A 834 -18.96 -21.29 -25.91
N TYR A 835 -19.59 -22.07 -25.02
CA TYR A 835 -19.75 -21.70 -23.61
C TYR A 835 -18.85 -22.50 -22.66
N LYS A 836 -17.94 -23.34 -23.12
CA LYS A 836 -17.09 -24.28 -22.35
C LYS A 836 -16.45 -23.67 -21.11
N GLU A 837 -15.84 -22.48 -21.24
CA GLU A 837 -15.20 -21.79 -20.12
C GLU A 837 -16.17 -21.06 -19.18
N LYS A 838 -17.43 -20.87 -19.62
CA LYS A 838 -18.43 -20.06 -18.88
C LYS A 838 -19.55 -20.91 -18.27
N LEU A 839 -19.67 -22.17 -18.65
CA LEU A 839 -20.79 -23.08 -18.37
C LEU A 839 -21.22 -23.11 -16.90
N PHE A 840 -20.31 -23.12 -15.97
CA PHE A 840 -20.59 -23.21 -14.55
C PHE A 840 -20.13 -21.95 -13.78
N ARG A 841 -19.98 -20.81 -14.45
CA ARG A 841 -19.65 -19.54 -13.78
C ARG A 841 -20.92 -18.85 -13.27
N LEU A 842 -20.77 -18.03 -12.24
CA LEU A 842 -21.84 -17.23 -11.67
C LEU A 842 -22.47 -16.31 -12.73
N TYR A 843 -23.81 -16.27 -12.78
CA TYR A 843 -24.61 -15.40 -13.64
C TYR A 843 -24.43 -15.61 -15.16
N THR A 844 -24.00 -16.79 -15.58
CA THR A 844 -23.91 -17.14 -17.00
C THR A 844 -25.29 -17.50 -17.55
N ARG A 845 -25.67 -16.90 -18.69
CA ARG A 845 -26.93 -17.15 -19.40
C ARG A 845 -26.62 -17.56 -20.82
N PHE A 846 -27.31 -18.59 -21.32
CA PHE A 846 -27.13 -19.13 -22.68
C PHE A 846 -28.21 -18.64 -23.65
N HIS A 847 -29.39 -18.27 -23.15
CA HIS A 847 -30.50 -17.70 -23.91
C HIS A 847 -30.89 -16.36 -23.29
N SER A 848 -30.84 -15.28 -24.09
CA SER A 848 -31.15 -13.91 -23.64
C SER A 848 -32.62 -13.62 -23.48
N HIS A 849 -33.48 -14.40 -24.15
CA HIS A 849 -34.95 -14.23 -24.21
C HIS A 849 -35.70 -15.00 -23.12
N VAL A 850 -35.02 -15.78 -22.31
CA VAL A 850 -35.62 -16.54 -21.21
C VAL A 850 -35.23 -15.94 -19.86
N GLU A 851 -36.20 -15.69 -18.99
CA GLU A 851 -35.94 -15.21 -17.63
C GLU A 851 -35.19 -16.23 -16.78
N GLY A 852 -34.01 -15.84 -16.34
CA GLY A 852 -33.17 -16.67 -15.47
C GLY A 852 -31.91 -15.93 -15.07
N ARG A 853 -31.39 -16.23 -13.87
CA ARG A 853 -30.25 -15.50 -13.28
C ARG A 853 -28.90 -16.15 -13.49
N GLY A 854 -28.82 -17.35 -14.06
CA GLY A 854 -27.58 -18.06 -14.31
C GLY A 854 -26.84 -18.54 -13.04
N LEU A 855 -27.56 -18.81 -11.96
CA LEU A 855 -27.00 -19.28 -10.68
C LEU A 855 -27.13 -20.78 -10.47
N GLY A 856 -28.16 -21.42 -11.04
CA GLY A 856 -28.49 -22.80 -10.74
C GLY A 856 -27.36 -23.81 -10.98
N LEU A 857 -26.73 -23.73 -12.15
CA LEU A 857 -25.61 -24.64 -12.50
C LEU A 857 -24.35 -24.36 -11.67
N TYR A 858 -24.10 -23.14 -11.29
CA TYR A 858 -22.99 -22.82 -10.37
C TYR A 858 -23.19 -23.40 -8.97
N ILE A 859 -24.44 -23.28 -8.44
CA ILE A 859 -24.77 -23.86 -7.13
C ILE A 859 -24.62 -25.39 -7.18
N VAL A 860 -25.13 -26.03 -8.21
CA VAL A 860 -25.00 -27.49 -8.40
C VAL A 860 -23.52 -27.88 -8.44
N LYS A 861 -22.70 -27.21 -9.22
CA LYS A 861 -21.26 -27.50 -9.31
C LYS A 861 -20.58 -27.31 -7.96
N SER A 862 -20.81 -26.18 -7.29
CA SER A 862 -20.20 -25.88 -6.00
C SER A 862 -20.60 -26.89 -4.91
N GLN A 863 -21.83 -27.37 -4.94
CA GLN A 863 -22.30 -28.43 -4.02
C GLN A 863 -21.64 -29.76 -4.30
N LEU A 864 -21.47 -30.14 -5.57
CA LEU A 864 -20.79 -31.34 -5.96
C LEU A 864 -19.31 -31.34 -5.60
N GLU A 865 -18.64 -30.22 -5.77
CA GLU A 865 -17.23 -30.05 -5.38
C GLU A 865 -17.00 -30.31 -3.88
N LEU A 866 -17.97 -29.99 -3.02
CA LEU A 866 -17.89 -30.24 -1.57
C LEU A 866 -17.88 -31.77 -1.23
N VAL A 867 -18.44 -32.60 -2.09
CA VAL A 867 -18.43 -34.04 -1.94
C VAL A 867 -17.45 -34.73 -2.90
N HIS A 868 -16.52 -34.00 -3.45
CA HIS A 868 -15.54 -34.43 -4.46
C HIS A 868 -16.20 -35.00 -5.73
N GLY A 869 -17.44 -34.61 -6.01
CA GLY A 869 -18.17 -34.94 -7.23
C GLY A 869 -17.89 -33.95 -8.37
N SER A 870 -18.36 -34.30 -9.56
CA SER A 870 -18.25 -33.43 -10.74
C SER A 870 -19.54 -33.48 -11.56
N ILE A 871 -19.73 -32.44 -12.40
CA ILE A 871 -20.82 -32.36 -13.38
C ILE A 871 -20.27 -31.96 -14.74
N THR A 872 -20.68 -32.68 -15.75
CA THR A 872 -20.44 -32.34 -17.16
C THR A 872 -21.75 -32.20 -17.89
N VAL A 873 -21.72 -31.50 -19.04
CA VAL A 873 -22.92 -31.35 -19.88
C VAL A 873 -22.53 -31.41 -21.35
N GLU A 874 -23.38 -32.10 -22.11
CA GLU A 874 -23.36 -32.15 -23.55
C GLU A 874 -24.69 -31.60 -24.06
N SER A 875 -24.63 -30.61 -24.94
CA SER A 875 -25.82 -29.96 -25.48
C SER A 875 -25.57 -29.46 -26.89
N THR A 876 -26.60 -29.56 -27.72
CA THR A 876 -26.64 -29.07 -29.09
C THR A 876 -27.85 -28.14 -29.22
N PRO A 877 -27.72 -26.95 -29.84
CA PRO A 877 -28.85 -26.08 -30.10
C PRO A 877 -29.98 -26.80 -30.85
N GLY A 878 -31.18 -26.74 -30.29
CA GLY A 878 -32.39 -27.37 -30.85
C GLY A 878 -32.59 -28.85 -30.45
N GLU A 879 -31.66 -29.55 -29.83
CA GLU A 879 -31.76 -30.95 -29.47
C GLU A 879 -31.98 -31.20 -27.98
N GLY A 880 -31.59 -30.24 -27.12
CA GLY A 880 -31.72 -30.35 -25.67
C GLY A 880 -30.37 -30.47 -24.97
N ALA A 881 -30.33 -30.90 -23.72
CA ALA A 881 -29.10 -31.02 -22.93
C ALA A 881 -29.05 -32.32 -22.13
N THR A 882 -27.85 -32.89 -22.02
CA THR A 882 -27.55 -34.04 -21.19
C THR A 882 -26.52 -33.70 -20.15
N PHE A 883 -26.90 -33.78 -18.88
CA PHE A 883 -26.02 -33.54 -17.73
C PHE A 883 -25.60 -34.90 -17.15
N LYS A 884 -24.30 -35.08 -16.95
CA LYS A 884 -23.72 -36.26 -16.29
C LYS A 884 -23.06 -35.81 -14.99
N VAL A 885 -23.56 -36.32 -13.88
CA VAL A 885 -23.08 -36.01 -12.53
C VAL A 885 -22.40 -37.23 -11.97
N LEU A 886 -21.16 -37.05 -11.52
CA LEU A 886 -20.40 -38.10 -10.84
C LEU A 886 -20.25 -37.76 -9.37
N ILE A 887 -20.57 -38.73 -8.49
CA ILE A 887 -20.42 -38.61 -7.05
C ILE A 887 -19.62 -39.82 -6.58
N PRO A 888 -18.42 -39.61 -6.00
CA PRO A 888 -17.61 -40.74 -5.48
C PRO A 888 -18.32 -41.45 -4.34
N LEU A 889 -18.41 -42.76 -4.43
CA LEU A 889 -18.89 -43.58 -3.33
C LEU A 889 -17.70 -43.84 -2.39
N GLN A 890 -17.73 -43.26 -1.19
CA GLN A 890 -16.71 -43.55 -0.18
C GLN A 890 -16.82 -44.98 0.28
N ASN A 891 -15.81 -45.82 0.00
CA ASN A 891 -15.67 -47.12 0.62
C ASN A 891 -15.45 -46.96 2.13
N GLU A 892 -16.19 -47.65 2.96
CA GLU A 892 -16.08 -47.72 4.43
C GLU A 892 -14.76 -48.36 4.94
N ARG A 893 -13.69 -48.28 4.20
CA ARG A 893 -12.36 -48.76 4.62
C ARG A 893 -11.33 -47.66 4.58
N ASN A 894 -11.35 -46.75 5.56
CA ASN A 894 -10.15 -46.06 6.07
C ASN A 894 -10.55 -45.01 7.12
N THR A 895 -11.10 -45.44 8.24
CA THR A 895 -11.04 -44.72 9.49
C THR A 895 -10.24 -45.53 10.49
N ASN A 896 -8.90 -45.57 10.30
CA ASN A 896 -7.91 -45.95 11.30
C ASN A 896 -6.49 -45.79 10.69
N SER A 897 -5.91 -44.63 10.75
CA SER A 897 -4.48 -44.42 10.89
C SER A 897 -4.24 -42.92 11.22
#